data_66082e95678c8521527631196bb0fb4b
#
_entry.id   66082e95678c8521527631196bb0fb4b
#
_cell.length_a   1.000
_cell.length_b   1.000
_cell.length_c   1.000
_cell.angle_alpha   90.00
_cell.angle_beta   90.00
_cell.angle_gamma   90.00
#
_symmetry.space_group_name_H-M   'P 1'
#
loop_
_entity.id
_entity.type
_entity.pdbx_description
1 polymer ?
#
loop_
_entity_poly.entity_id
_entity_poly.type
_entity_poly.pdbx_seq_one_letter_code
_entity_poly.pdbx_strand_id
1 'polypeptide(L)'
;MATDFYSRQDTARTSTTWLVVMFLLAVVGMVGSIFAISYVGVEIYNAQAKDSGHIVNRAIASDLSSDLAYLPAVISLLLIIFGTLYKVSVLRRGGGTTVAEGLGGKRLFPDTQDPTQRQLLNIVEEMAIASGIPVPPVFFLENEDSINAFAAGYSPSDAVLGVTRGCAEKLTRDELQGVIAHEFSHVLNGDMRISIRLIGILHGILLIGLLGQIIFRVCAYGGSRRNSKSESNGIVFACIVAGLALIVIGFIGTIFGNLIKAAISRQREFLADASAVQFTRNPQGIAGALKQIGAVVRGSHLQAPGAAEASHMYFSKGLKGGLFNLWSTHPPLETRIRAIDPQWDGTFSETDTVASGFSADGAQGFAGDTSTTSPPAAIEVVDQVEVPTAVHQAYAASLMSEIPKHVLSAAREPYGARAVTYCLLLDREDEIVRQHQLQILTDQAEADVARLTHKLIPYVDQLDVRTRLPLIDVALPALRSMSPSQYQTFNDCFEKLAQADNQLNLFEWMLSEVLLTHLRPQFETIRPPRIRYYKLKPMTDPCSILLSTVAHVGQSAAKAADAFAVAAKTLPELKQLRFQSRDESGLTPLRQALKTLATVHPKQLTRLMDACEAAICFDGHIKPQEVELLRGISDLLHCPIPPLLPGEDISERL
;
A
#
# COMPACT_ATOMS: atom_id res chain seq x y z
N MET A 1 -22.34 3.78 -14.19
CA MET A 1 -22.61 4.19 -12.80
C MET A 1 -21.25 4.41 -12.14
N ALA A 2 -20.81 5.66 -12.06
CA ALA A 2 -19.64 6.03 -11.29
C ALA A 2 -19.97 5.78 -9.80
N THR A 3 -19.40 4.74 -9.23
CA THR A 3 -19.53 4.46 -7.81
C THR A 3 -18.57 5.41 -7.11
N ASP A 4 -19.13 6.35 -6.37
CA ASP A 4 -18.43 7.36 -5.59
C ASP A 4 -17.39 6.71 -4.65
N PHE A 5 -16.10 6.97 -4.88
CA PHE A 5 -14.96 6.50 -4.07
C PHE A 5 -15.15 6.87 -2.58
N TYR A 6 -15.70 8.02 -2.30
CA TYR A 6 -15.94 8.48 -0.93
C TYR A 6 -17.06 7.71 -0.23
N SER A 7 -18.09 7.27 -0.98
CA SER A 7 -19.10 6.36 -0.43
C SER A 7 -18.46 5.02 -0.07
N ARG A 8 -17.44 4.60 -0.83
CA ARG A 8 -16.64 3.38 -0.55
C ARG A 8 -15.73 3.56 0.65
N GLN A 9 -15.08 4.74 0.82
CA GLN A 9 -14.32 5.04 2.04
C GLN A 9 -15.23 5.12 3.28
N ASP A 10 -16.41 5.68 3.18
CA ASP A 10 -17.37 5.72 4.29
C ASP A 10 -17.91 4.31 4.61
N THR A 11 -18.14 3.48 3.60
CA THR A 11 -18.45 2.04 3.78
C THR A 11 -17.28 1.31 4.43
N ALA A 12 -16.04 1.59 4.03
CA ALA A 12 -14.83 1.04 4.64
C ALA A 12 -14.66 1.50 6.10
N ARG A 13 -15.05 2.73 6.45
CA ARG A 13 -15.04 3.23 7.84
C ARG A 13 -16.11 2.57 8.69
N THR A 14 -17.32 2.44 8.18
CA THR A 14 -18.42 1.73 8.85
C THR A 14 -18.03 0.28 9.09
N SER A 15 -17.40 -0.37 8.10
CA SER A 15 -16.83 -1.72 8.23
C SER A 15 -15.72 -1.76 9.29
N THR A 16 -14.86 -0.74 9.38
CA THR A 16 -13.81 -0.66 10.41
C THR A 16 -14.40 -0.56 11.82
N THR A 17 -15.47 0.21 12.01
CA THR A 17 -16.17 0.31 13.30
C THR A 17 -16.80 -1.03 13.69
N TRP A 18 -17.46 -1.71 12.76
CA TRP A 18 -17.99 -3.07 12.97
C TRP A 18 -16.90 -4.07 13.34
N LEU A 19 -15.72 -3.96 12.73
CA LEU A 19 -14.55 -4.78 13.06
C LEU A 19 -14.12 -4.61 14.51
N VAL A 20 -14.00 -3.38 14.97
CA VAL A 20 -13.62 -3.08 16.34
C VAL A 20 -14.66 -3.65 17.31
N VAL A 21 -15.95 -3.49 17.00
CA VAL A 21 -17.03 -4.05 17.83
C VAL A 21 -16.95 -5.58 17.86
N MET A 22 -16.84 -6.25 16.72
CA MET A 22 -16.73 -7.71 16.65
C MET A 22 -15.47 -8.23 17.36
N PHE A 23 -14.35 -7.51 17.24
CA PHE A 23 -13.13 -7.83 17.97
C PHE A 23 -13.34 -7.72 19.49
N LEU A 24 -13.94 -6.64 19.96
CA LEU A 24 -14.24 -6.47 21.39
C LEU A 24 -15.16 -7.57 21.91
N LEU A 25 -16.18 -7.93 21.15
CA LEU A 25 -17.06 -9.05 21.50
C LEU A 25 -16.31 -10.38 21.56
N ALA A 26 -15.41 -10.65 20.62
CA ALA A 26 -14.57 -11.85 20.65
C ALA A 26 -13.65 -11.88 21.86
N VAL A 27 -13.01 -10.76 22.21
CA VAL A 27 -12.15 -10.65 23.41
C VAL A 27 -12.97 -10.84 24.68
N VAL A 28 -14.12 -10.20 24.81
CA VAL A 28 -15.03 -10.36 25.97
C VAL A 28 -15.48 -11.81 26.09
N GLY A 29 -15.88 -12.44 24.98
CA GLY A 29 -16.27 -13.85 24.98
C GLY A 29 -15.14 -14.80 25.42
N MET A 30 -13.90 -14.57 24.92
CA MET A 30 -12.75 -15.39 25.30
C MET A 30 -12.36 -15.20 26.77
N VAL A 31 -12.23 -13.96 27.23
CA VAL A 31 -11.88 -13.65 28.62
C VAL A 31 -12.96 -14.15 29.58
N GLY A 32 -14.22 -13.98 29.19
CA GLY A 32 -15.36 -14.53 29.95
C GLY A 32 -15.36 -16.06 30.01
N SER A 33 -14.99 -16.73 28.92
CA SER A 33 -14.87 -18.21 28.91
C SER A 33 -13.73 -18.69 29.81
N ILE A 34 -12.57 -18.01 29.78
CA ILE A 34 -11.44 -18.32 30.66
C ILE A 34 -11.83 -18.11 32.12
N PHE A 35 -12.52 -17.02 32.43
CA PHE A 35 -13.03 -16.75 33.76
C PHE A 35 -13.98 -17.86 34.22
N ALA A 36 -14.97 -18.22 33.40
CA ALA A 36 -15.94 -19.26 33.75
C ALA A 36 -15.28 -20.62 34.02
N ILE A 37 -14.31 -21.02 33.17
CA ILE A 37 -13.56 -22.28 33.37
C ILE A 37 -12.74 -22.22 34.67
N SER A 38 -12.07 -21.08 34.93
CA SER A 38 -11.29 -20.88 36.14
C SER A 38 -12.14 -20.89 37.39
N TYR A 39 -13.31 -20.24 37.34
CA TYR A 39 -14.27 -20.22 38.46
C TYR A 39 -14.79 -21.62 38.78
N VAL A 40 -15.23 -22.38 37.76
CA VAL A 40 -15.67 -23.77 37.94
C VAL A 40 -14.52 -24.63 38.49
N GLY A 41 -13.30 -24.45 38.04
CA GLY A 41 -12.11 -25.15 38.54
C GLY A 41 -11.86 -24.89 40.04
N VAL A 42 -11.97 -23.63 40.48
CA VAL A 42 -11.85 -23.24 41.89
C VAL A 42 -12.96 -23.84 42.73
N GLU A 43 -14.22 -23.83 42.25
CA GLU A 43 -15.36 -24.43 42.96
C GLU A 43 -15.23 -25.95 43.11
N ILE A 44 -14.82 -26.65 42.06
CA ILE A 44 -14.54 -28.10 42.11
C ILE A 44 -13.43 -28.39 43.13
N TYR A 45 -12.34 -27.63 43.11
CA TYR A 45 -11.23 -27.78 44.07
C TYR A 45 -11.72 -27.57 45.52
N ASN A 46 -12.48 -26.50 45.77
CA ASN A 46 -13.04 -26.20 47.08
C ASN A 46 -14.01 -27.27 47.57
N ALA A 47 -14.83 -27.86 46.67
CA ALA A 47 -15.71 -28.97 47.00
C ALA A 47 -14.93 -30.22 47.39
N GLN A 48 -13.91 -30.61 46.60
CA GLN A 48 -13.07 -31.78 46.92
C GLN A 48 -12.24 -31.58 48.20
N ALA A 49 -11.76 -30.38 48.47
CA ALA A 49 -11.02 -30.06 49.69
C ALA A 49 -11.91 -30.15 50.95
N LYS A 50 -13.20 -29.83 50.85
CA LYS A 50 -14.18 -30.00 51.93
C LYS A 50 -14.44 -31.46 52.26
N ASP A 51 -14.43 -32.34 51.24
CA ASP A 51 -14.73 -33.78 51.38
C ASP A 51 -13.53 -34.59 51.92
N SER A 52 -12.28 -34.10 51.71
CA SER A 52 -11.03 -34.83 51.98
C SER A 52 -10.64 -34.93 53.48
N GLY A 53 -11.39 -34.33 54.42
CA GLY A 53 -11.23 -34.50 55.86
C GLY A 53 -9.91 -33.97 56.51
N HIS A 54 -8.96 -33.50 55.71
CA HIS A 54 -7.69 -32.97 56.19
C HIS A 54 -7.81 -31.51 56.63
N ILE A 55 -7.52 -31.23 57.93
CA ILE A 55 -7.62 -29.89 58.54
C ILE A 55 -6.76 -28.86 57.80
N VAL A 56 -5.56 -29.25 57.33
CA VAL A 56 -4.63 -28.37 56.58
C VAL A 56 -5.23 -27.96 55.22
N ASN A 57 -5.86 -28.88 54.50
CA ASN A 57 -6.51 -28.59 53.21
C ASN A 57 -7.74 -27.69 53.38
N ARG A 58 -8.42 -27.78 54.52
CA ARG A 58 -9.60 -26.97 54.85
C ARG A 58 -9.26 -25.50 55.11
N ALA A 59 -8.11 -25.23 55.76
CA ALA A 59 -7.62 -23.87 55.98
C ALA A 59 -7.18 -23.20 54.69
N ILE A 60 -6.49 -23.93 53.80
CA ILE A 60 -6.06 -23.43 52.46
C ILE A 60 -7.26 -23.26 51.53
N ALA A 61 -8.26 -24.17 51.61
CA ALA A 61 -9.46 -24.10 50.76
C ALA A 61 -10.43 -22.97 51.16
N SER A 62 -10.46 -22.60 52.46
CA SER A 62 -11.26 -21.45 52.91
C SER A 62 -10.66 -20.10 52.49
N ASP A 63 -9.35 -20.09 52.15
CA ASP A 63 -8.63 -18.90 51.70
C ASP A 63 -8.41 -18.84 50.19
N LEU A 64 -8.70 -19.91 49.43
CA LEU A 64 -8.74 -19.80 47.96
C LEU A 64 -10.05 -19.07 47.60
N SER A 65 -9.98 -17.77 47.74
CA SER A 65 -11.08 -16.88 47.43
C SER A 65 -11.49 -17.04 45.96
N SER A 66 -12.76 -16.87 45.65
CA SER A 66 -13.29 -16.75 44.29
C SER A 66 -12.52 -15.71 43.45
N ASP A 67 -11.78 -14.82 44.12
CA ASP A 67 -10.89 -13.84 43.52
C ASP A 67 -9.73 -14.47 42.73
N LEU A 68 -9.28 -15.68 43.08
CA LEU A 68 -8.24 -16.38 42.31
C LEU A 68 -8.70 -16.76 40.91
N ALA A 69 -10.03 -16.90 40.69
CA ALA A 69 -10.59 -17.18 39.38
C ALA A 69 -10.44 -16.02 38.37
N TYR A 70 -10.30 -14.76 38.86
CA TYR A 70 -10.10 -13.61 37.99
C TYR A 70 -8.69 -13.55 37.43
N LEU A 71 -7.69 -14.12 38.10
CA LEU A 71 -6.27 -13.98 37.72
C LEU A 71 -5.97 -14.50 36.31
N PRO A 72 -6.40 -15.72 35.89
CA PRO A 72 -6.19 -16.20 34.52
C PRO A 72 -6.90 -15.33 33.46
N ALA A 73 -8.07 -14.79 33.78
CA ALA A 73 -8.81 -13.91 32.88
C ALA A 73 -8.09 -12.57 32.69
N VAL A 74 -7.58 -11.97 33.76
CA VAL A 74 -6.80 -10.73 33.72
C VAL A 74 -5.48 -10.94 32.97
N ILE A 75 -4.76 -12.03 33.25
CA ILE A 75 -3.52 -12.37 32.53
C ILE A 75 -3.79 -12.54 31.04
N SER A 76 -4.86 -13.25 30.67
CA SER A 76 -5.22 -13.45 29.26
C SER A 76 -5.58 -12.13 28.56
N LEU A 77 -6.31 -11.25 29.23
CA LEU A 77 -6.61 -9.92 28.70
C LEU A 77 -5.32 -9.08 28.48
N LEU A 78 -4.43 -9.10 29.45
CA LEU A 78 -3.14 -8.39 29.33
C LEU A 78 -2.28 -8.98 28.22
N LEU A 79 -2.25 -10.29 28.03
CA LEU A 79 -1.54 -10.95 26.94
C LEU A 79 -2.11 -10.58 25.58
N ILE A 80 -3.44 -10.53 25.42
CA ILE A 80 -4.11 -10.09 24.19
C ILE A 80 -3.73 -8.64 23.89
N ILE A 81 -3.84 -7.75 24.88
CA ILE A 81 -3.50 -6.33 24.71
C ILE A 81 -2.02 -6.16 24.37
N PHE A 82 -1.13 -6.78 25.12
CA PHE A 82 0.33 -6.69 24.90
C PHE A 82 0.71 -7.27 23.54
N GLY A 83 0.22 -8.45 23.17
CA GLY A 83 0.48 -9.08 21.89
C GLY A 83 0.00 -8.23 20.71
N THR A 84 -1.21 -7.66 20.82
CA THR A 84 -1.74 -6.73 19.83
C THR A 84 -0.88 -5.48 19.71
N LEU A 85 -0.55 -4.83 20.82
CA LEU A 85 0.27 -3.61 20.83
C LEU A 85 1.68 -3.86 20.30
N TYR A 86 2.29 -4.98 20.68
CA TYR A 86 3.59 -5.40 20.19
C TYR A 86 3.58 -5.58 18.67
N LYS A 87 2.66 -6.41 18.14
CA LYS A 87 2.58 -6.65 16.69
C LYS A 87 2.25 -5.39 15.92
N VAL A 88 1.31 -4.57 16.40
CA VAL A 88 0.99 -3.26 15.79
C VAL A 88 2.21 -2.33 15.80
N SER A 89 3.02 -2.34 16.88
CA SER A 89 4.25 -1.54 16.94
C SER A 89 5.28 -2.00 15.93
N VAL A 90 5.49 -3.32 15.79
CA VAL A 90 6.40 -3.91 14.79
C VAL A 90 5.95 -3.56 13.39
N LEU A 91 4.67 -3.78 13.06
CA LEU A 91 4.10 -3.49 11.75
C LEU A 91 4.15 -1.98 11.42
N ARG A 92 3.98 -1.10 12.42
CA ARG A 92 4.10 0.35 12.21
C ARG A 92 5.52 0.83 11.89
N ARG A 93 6.55 0.11 12.36
CA ARG A 93 7.95 0.48 12.10
C ARG A 93 8.41 0.02 10.72
N GLY A 94 8.02 -1.18 10.31
CA GLY A 94 8.47 -1.78 9.06
C GLY A 94 7.44 -1.77 7.93
N GLY A 95 6.20 -1.31 8.18
CA GLY A 95 5.16 -1.19 7.13
C GLY A 95 4.88 -2.50 6.41
N GLY A 96 4.63 -2.38 5.11
CA GLY A 96 4.40 -3.53 4.21
C GLY A 96 5.62 -4.45 4.08
N THR A 97 6.83 -3.92 4.16
CA THR A 97 8.08 -4.69 4.10
C THR A 97 8.13 -5.78 5.16
N THR A 98 7.78 -5.46 6.42
CA THR A 98 7.74 -6.46 7.50
C THR A 98 6.76 -7.61 7.21
N VAL A 99 5.65 -7.32 6.55
CA VAL A 99 4.69 -8.36 6.14
C VAL A 99 5.28 -9.23 5.05
N ALA A 100 5.86 -8.64 4.01
CA ALA A 100 6.42 -9.36 2.87
C ALA A 100 7.61 -10.25 3.29
N GLU A 101 8.53 -9.73 4.10
CA GLU A 101 9.66 -10.49 4.66
C GLU A 101 9.20 -11.61 5.60
N GLY A 102 8.18 -11.34 6.44
CA GLY A 102 7.58 -12.33 7.32
C GLY A 102 6.93 -13.51 6.58
N LEU A 103 6.58 -13.32 5.30
CA LEU A 103 6.09 -14.35 4.39
C LEU A 103 7.22 -15.01 3.57
N GLY A 104 8.48 -14.69 3.85
CA GLY A 104 9.64 -15.24 3.14
C GLY A 104 9.93 -14.56 1.80
N GLY A 105 9.31 -13.42 1.53
CA GLY A 105 9.57 -12.63 0.33
C GLY A 105 10.96 -11.99 0.37
N LYS A 106 11.67 -12.08 -0.74
CA LYS A 106 12.94 -11.38 -0.97
C LYS A 106 12.68 -10.19 -1.88
N ARG A 107 13.21 -9.03 -1.52
CA ARG A 107 13.09 -7.85 -2.34
C ARG A 107 13.74 -8.06 -3.70
N LEU A 108 13.00 -7.80 -4.77
CA LEU A 108 13.55 -7.76 -6.13
C LEU A 108 14.31 -6.43 -6.32
N PHE A 109 15.47 -6.56 -6.93
CA PHE A 109 16.23 -5.39 -7.33
C PHE A 109 15.84 -4.97 -8.75
N PRO A 110 15.70 -3.65 -9.01
CA PRO A 110 15.27 -3.17 -10.32
C PRO A 110 16.22 -3.51 -11.47
N ASP A 111 17.47 -3.86 -11.19
CA ASP A 111 18.51 -4.24 -12.15
C ASP A 111 18.58 -5.74 -12.47
N THR A 112 17.59 -6.53 -12.01
CA THR A 112 17.56 -7.98 -12.25
C THR A 112 17.72 -8.33 -13.72
N GLN A 113 18.48 -9.39 -14.01
CA GLN A 113 18.68 -9.94 -15.35
C GLN A 113 17.74 -11.12 -15.66
N ASP A 114 16.99 -11.59 -14.65
CA ASP A 114 16.00 -12.65 -14.84
C ASP A 114 14.82 -12.13 -15.67
N PRO A 115 14.50 -12.75 -16.83
CA PRO A 115 13.43 -12.26 -17.72
C PRO A 115 12.05 -12.23 -17.04
N THR A 116 11.74 -13.21 -16.21
CA THR A 116 10.45 -13.32 -15.50
C THR A 116 10.32 -12.22 -14.47
N GLN A 117 11.37 -12.01 -13.66
CA GLN A 117 11.39 -10.92 -12.69
C GLN A 117 11.36 -9.54 -13.39
N ARG A 118 12.06 -9.42 -14.52
CA ARG A 118 12.05 -8.18 -15.32
C ARG A 118 10.66 -7.86 -15.87
N GLN A 119 9.96 -8.89 -16.39
CA GLN A 119 8.58 -8.76 -16.86
C GLN A 119 7.65 -8.28 -15.74
N LEU A 120 7.76 -8.89 -14.55
CA LEU A 120 6.99 -8.51 -13.38
C LEU A 120 7.25 -7.04 -13.00
N LEU A 121 8.53 -6.63 -12.91
CA LEU A 121 8.89 -5.24 -12.58
C LEU A 121 8.38 -4.24 -13.61
N ASN A 122 8.46 -4.55 -14.91
CA ASN A 122 7.93 -3.68 -15.96
C ASN A 122 6.40 -3.48 -15.81
N ILE A 123 5.64 -4.55 -15.53
CA ILE A 123 4.18 -4.46 -15.31
C ILE A 123 3.88 -3.57 -14.09
N VAL A 124 4.64 -3.74 -13.01
CA VAL A 124 4.46 -2.93 -11.79
C VAL A 124 4.80 -1.46 -12.03
N GLU A 125 5.89 -1.16 -12.75
CA GLU A 125 6.28 0.20 -13.13
C GLU A 125 5.21 0.86 -14.01
N GLU A 126 4.76 0.19 -15.07
CA GLU A 126 3.67 0.67 -15.95
C GLU A 126 2.40 0.98 -15.16
N MET A 127 2.01 0.09 -14.26
CA MET A 127 0.80 0.25 -13.44
C MET A 127 0.95 1.39 -12.42
N ALA A 128 2.12 1.55 -11.79
CA ALA A 128 2.40 2.62 -10.84
C ALA A 128 2.31 4.00 -11.51
N ILE A 129 2.96 4.16 -12.67
CA ILE A 129 2.90 5.41 -13.45
C ILE A 129 1.47 5.71 -13.90
N ALA A 130 0.73 4.70 -14.40
CA ALA A 130 -0.65 4.86 -14.82
C ALA A 130 -1.59 5.25 -13.68
N SER A 131 -1.26 4.86 -12.45
CA SER A 131 -2.03 5.14 -11.24
C SER A 131 -1.60 6.43 -10.55
N GLY A 132 -0.49 7.04 -10.97
CA GLY A 132 0.08 8.23 -10.35
C GLY A 132 0.65 7.99 -8.94
N ILE A 133 1.02 6.76 -8.61
CA ILE A 133 1.66 6.42 -7.33
C ILE A 133 3.12 6.04 -7.53
N PRO A 134 3.99 6.25 -6.51
CA PRO A 134 5.37 5.79 -6.59
C PRO A 134 5.47 4.29 -6.82
N VAL A 135 6.45 3.86 -7.61
CA VAL A 135 6.66 2.43 -7.86
C VAL A 135 6.89 1.68 -6.54
N PRO A 136 6.01 0.74 -6.17
CA PRO A 136 6.16 -0.01 -4.93
C PRO A 136 7.31 -1.01 -5.04
N PRO A 137 8.09 -1.24 -3.96
CA PRO A 137 9.03 -2.34 -3.90
C PRO A 137 8.32 -3.68 -4.10
N VAL A 138 8.90 -4.53 -4.94
CA VAL A 138 8.37 -5.89 -5.21
C VAL A 138 9.16 -6.90 -4.40
N PHE A 139 8.44 -7.79 -3.71
CA PHE A 139 8.99 -8.92 -2.95
C PHE A 139 8.60 -10.23 -3.64
N PHE A 140 9.61 -11.02 -3.97
CA PHE A 140 9.44 -12.27 -4.67
C PHE A 140 9.51 -13.45 -3.70
N LEU A 141 8.49 -14.30 -3.70
CA LEU A 141 8.39 -15.48 -2.85
C LEU A 141 8.89 -16.70 -3.64
N GLU A 142 10.22 -16.89 -3.67
CA GLU A 142 10.89 -17.93 -4.48
C GLU A 142 10.44 -19.35 -4.13
N ASN A 143 10.11 -19.60 -2.86
CA ASN A 143 9.75 -20.95 -2.38
C ASN A 143 8.26 -21.27 -2.55
N GLU A 144 7.46 -20.35 -3.13
CA GLU A 144 6.03 -20.50 -3.26
C GLU A 144 5.63 -20.73 -4.72
N ASP A 145 5.29 -21.98 -5.05
CA ASP A 145 4.86 -22.41 -6.40
C ASP A 145 3.38 -22.14 -6.69
N SER A 146 2.62 -21.70 -5.70
CA SER A 146 1.23 -21.32 -5.86
C SER A 146 1.08 -20.04 -6.65
N ILE A 147 -0.04 -19.85 -7.34
CA ILE A 147 -0.36 -18.59 -8.02
C ILE A 147 -0.98 -17.65 -7.00
N ASN A 148 -0.21 -16.67 -6.51
CA ASN A 148 -0.69 -15.70 -5.55
C ASN A 148 0.09 -14.38 -5.59
N ALA A 149 -0.56 -13.30 -5.14
CA ALA A 149 0.04 -12.00 -4.93
C ALA A 149 -0.63 -11.31 -3.73
N PHE A 150 -0.05 -10.24 -3.24
CA PHE A 150 -0.65 -9.37 -2.21
C PHE A 150 -0.02 -7.99 -2.22
N ALA A 151 -0.80 -7.01 -1.78
CA ALA A 151 -0.33 -5.68 -1.47
C ALA A 151 -0.37 -5.41 0.04
N ALA A 152 0.68 -4.79 0.59
CA ALA A 152 0.78 -4.44 2.00
C ALA A 152 1.35 -3.05 2.21
N GLY A 153 0.75 -2.27 3.13
CA GLY A 153 1.18 -0.90 3.45
C GLY A 153 0.14 -0.15 4.25
N TYR A 154 0.47 1.02 4.73
CA TYR A 154 -0.47 1.93 5.42
C TYR A 154 -1.03 3.01 4.50
N SER A 155 -0.35 3.29 3.39
CA SER A 155 -0.69 4.29 2.38
C SER A 155 -0.15 3.86 1.02
N PRO A 156 -0.60 4.43 -0.10
CA PRO A 156 0.00 4.17 -1.40
C PRO A 156 1.51 4.42 -1.46
N SER A 157 2.02 5.39 -0.69
CA SER A 157 3.44 5.75 -0.67
C SER A 157 4.35 4.76 0.05
N ASP A 158 3.83 3.93 0.98
CA ASP A 158 4.56 2.87 1.68
C ASP A 158 4.09 1.45 1.28
N ALA A 159 3.34 1.36 0.19
CA ALA A 159 2.89 0.09 -0.36
C ALA A 159 4.07 -0.77 -0.83
N VAL A 160 3.96 -2.08 -0.61
CA VAL A 160 4.81 -3.09 -1.21
C VAL A 160 3.95 -4.16 -1.86
N LEU A 161 4.47 -4.79 -2.90
CA LEU A 161 3.82 -5.92 -3.58
C LEU A 161 4.61 -7.20 -3.29
N GLY A 162 3.92 -8.24 -2.84
CA GLY A 162 4.47 -9.59 -2.75
C GLY A 162 3.89 -10.45 -3.89
N VAL A 163 4.76 -11.14 -4.62
CA VAL A 163 4.38 -12.00 -5.75
C VAL A 163 5.06 -13.34 -5.61
N THR A 164 4.33 -14.43 -5.72
CA THR A 164 4.87 -15.79 -5.68
C THR A 164 5.55 -16.15 -6.99
N ARG A 165 6.52 -17.08 -6.91
CA ARG A 165 7.16 -17.63 -8.11
C ARG A 165 6.13 -18.21 -9.07
N GLY A 166 5.16 -18.98 -8.54
CA GLY A 166 4.13 -19.57 -9.38
C GLY A 166 3.25 -18.54 -10.11
N CYS A 167 3.01 -17.36 -9.51
CA CYS A 167 2.29 -16.26 -10.16
C CYS A 167 3.09 -15.68 -11.34
N ALA A 168 4.38 -15.45 -11.15
CA ALA A 168 5.22 -14.84 -12.18
C ALA A 168 5.56 -15.81 -13.34
N GLU A 169 5.71 -17.13 -13.06
CA GLU A 169 6.14 -18.13 -14.06
C GLU A 169 4.99 -18.79 -14.82
N LYS A 170 3.82 -18.97 -14.17
CA LYS A 170 2.70 -19.74 -14.75
C LYS A 170 1.65 -18.88 -15.45
N LEU A 171 1.64 -17.59 -15.17
CA LEU A 171 0.70 -16.67 -15.81
C LEU A 171 1.31 -16.05 -17.06
N THR A 172 0.50 -15.87 -18.07
CA THR A 172 0.85 -15.03 -19.23
C THR A 172 1.04 -13.57 -18.78
N ARG A 173 1.65 -12.73 -19.62
CA ARG A 173 1.82 -11.31 -19.33
C ARG A 173 0.48 -10.63 -18.99
N ASP A 174 -0.56 -10.92 -19.75
CA ASP A 174 -1.89 -10.32 -19.59
C ASP A 174 -2.58 -10.78 -18.30
N GLU A 175 -2.45 -12.07 -17.95
CA GLU A 175 -2.96 -12.62 -16.70
C GLU A 175 -2.22 -12.06 -15.48
N LEU A 176 -0.89 -11.98 -15.55
CA LEU A 176 -0.07 -11.36 -14.50
C LEU A 176 -0.42 -9.88 -14.35
N GLN A 177 -0.62 -9.16 -15.45
CA GLN A 177 -1.05 -7.77 -15.45
C GLN A 177 -2.44 -7.61 -14.80
N GLY A 178 -3.36 -8.55 -15.06
CA GLY A 178 -4.68 -8.59 -14.40
C GLY A 178 -4.56 -8.75 -12.88
N VAL A 179 -3.68 -9.63 -12.41
CA VAL A 179 -3.41 -9.83 -10.97
C VAL A 179 -2.78 -8.59 -10.35
N ILE A 180 -1.78 -7.99 -10.99
CA ILE A 180 -1.14 -6.76 -10.49
C ILE A 180 -2.13 -5.60 -10.47
N ALA A 181 -2.98 -5.45 -11.48
CA ALA A 181 -4.03 -4.45 -11.50
C ALA A 181 -5.04 -4.62 -10.36
N HIS A 182 -5.38 -5.88 -10.01
CA HIS A 182 -6.21 -6.20 -8.85
C HIS A 182 -5.54 -5.75 -7.53
N GLU A 183 -4.25 -6.03 -7.35
CA GLU A 183 -3.50 -5.60 -6.17
C GLU A 183 -3.39 -4.06 -6.09
N PHE A 184 -3.18 -3.38 -7.24
CA PHE A 184 -3.20 -1.92 -7.29
C PHE A 184 -4.56 -1.34 -6.91
N SER A 185 -5.66 -2.01 -7.20
CA SER A 185 -6.98 -1.61 -6.70
C SER A 185 -7.02 -1.58 -5.16
N HIS A 186 -6.45 -2.57 -4.48
CA HIS A 186 -6.34 -2.57 -3.03
C HIS A 186 -5.44 -1.46 -2.48
N VAL A 187 -4.35 -1.14 -3.20
CA VAL A 187 -3.48 0.00 -2.87
C VAL A 187 -4.25 1.31 -2.93
N LEU A 188 -4.91 1.56 -4.06
CA LEU A 188 -5.66 2.80 -4.31
C LEU A 188 -6.87 2.94 -3.39
N ASN A 189 -7.61 1.86 -3.11
CA ASN A 189 -8.75 1.86 -2.20
C ASN A 189 -8.36 1.92 -0.71
N GLY A 190 -7.07 1.84 -0.37
CA GLY A 190 -6.57 1.89 1.02
C GLY A 190 -6.89 0.63 1.83
N ASP A 191 -7.24 -0.47 1.19
CA ASP A 191 -7.59 -1.76 1.82
C ASP A 191 -6.43 -2.34 2.62
N MET A 192 -5.20 -2.11 2.17
CA MET A 192 -3.98 -2.54 2.84
C MET A 192 -3.91 -2.07 4.30
N ARG A 193 -4.31 -0.83 4.60
CA ARG A 193 -4.30 -0.26 5.95
C ARG A 193 -5.16 -1.06 6.93
N ILE A 194 -6.31 -1.52 6.45
CA ILE A 194 -7.23 -2.34 7.27
C ILE A 194 -6.63 -3.72 7.46
N SER A 195 -6.08 -4.30 6.40
CA SER A 195 -5.44 -5.61 6.41
C SER A 195 -4.29 -5.68 7.41
N ILE A 196 -3.38 -4.71 7.41
CA ILE A 196 -2.28 -4.64 8.39
C ILE A 196 -2.80 -4.49 9.84
N ARG A 197 -3.83 -3.68 10.06
CA ARG A 197 -4.44 -3.54 11.40
C ARG A 197 -5.04 -4.85 11.88
N LEU A 198 -5.70 -5.59 10.97
CA LEU A 198 -6.25 -6.91 11.28
C LEU A 198 -5.18 -7.91 11.68
N ILE A 199 -4.03 -7.96 10.98
CA ILE A 199 -2.89 -8.79 11.38
C ILE A 199 -2.48 -8.48 12.82
N GLY A 200 -2.31 -7.20 13.16
CA GLY A 200 -1.93 -6.79 14.51
C GLY A 200 -2.93 -7.21 15.58
N ILE A 201 -4.21 -7.00 15.31
CA ILE A 201 -5.31 -7.32 16.24
C ILE A 201 -5.44 -8.83 16.45
N LEU A 202 -5.43 -9.60 15.37
CA LEU A 202 -5.61 -11.06 15.44
C LEU A 202 -4.41 -11.77 16.07
N HIS A 203 -3.22 -11.19 15.99
CA HIS A 203 -2.02 -11.73 16.63
C HIS A 203 -2.21 -11.89 18.17
N GLY A 204 -2.82 -10.90 18.83
CA GLY A 204 -3.11 -10.98 20.26
C GLY A 204 -4.03 -12.15 20.62
N ILE A 205 -5.03 -12.44 19.77
CA ILE A 205 -5.93 -13.59 19.96
C ILE A 205 -5.18 -14.91 19.76
N LEU A 206 -4.35 -15.00 18.71
CA LEU A 206 -3.57 -16.21 18.41
C LEU A 206 -2.61 -16.59 19.52
N LEU A 207 -2.06 -15.61 20.26
CA LEU A 207 -1.16 -15.88 21.38
C LEU A 207 -1.81 -16.73 22.48
N ILE A 208 -3.11 -16.60 22.71
CA ILE A 208 -3.82 -17.43 23.70
C ILE A 208 -3.82 -18.90 23.29
N GLY A 209 -4.11 -19.19 22.02
CA GLY A 209 -4.07 -20.56 21.50
C GLY A 209 -2.65 -21.14 21.50
N LEU A 210 -1.65 -20.33 21.17
CA LEU A 210 -0.24 -20.73 21.19
C LEU A 210 0.21 -21.05 22.62
N LEU A 211 -0.15 -20.20 23.59
CA LEU A 211 0.15 -20.44 25.01
C LEU A 211 -0.49 -21.75 25.48
N GLY A 212 -1.75 -22.01 25.10
CA GLY A 212 -2.42 -23.26 25.38
C GLY A 212 -1.66 -24.47 24.80
N GLN A 213 -1.17 -24.39 23.57
CA GLN A 213 -0.35 -25.45 22.97
C GLN A 213 0.95 -25.69 23.71
N ILE A 214 1.64 -24.62 24.14
CA ILE A 214 2.88 -24.73 24.90
C ILE A 214 2.62 -25.43 26.24
N ILE A 215 1.62 -24.97 27.00
CA ILE A 215 1.24 -25.58 28.30
C ILE A 215 0.89 -27.05 28.10
N PHE A 216 0.03 -27.36 27.13
CA PHE A 216 -0.38 -28.74 26.83
C PHE A 216 0.84 -29.62 26.50
N ARG A 217 1.73 -29.16 25.62
CA ARG A 217 2.93 -29.94 25.23
C ARG A 217 3.88 -30.15 26.40
N VAL A 218 4.17 -29.11 27.18
CA VAL A 218 5.08 -29.20 28.34
C VAL A 218 4.53 -30.18 29.37
N CYS A 219 3.22 -30.15 29.66
CA CYS A 219 2.61 -31.01 30.66
C CYS A 219 2.37 -32.44 30.16
N ALA A 220 1.97 -32.61 28.88
CA ALA A 220 1.72 -33.95 28.31
C ALA A 220 3.01 -34.73 28.03
N TYR A 221 4.08 -34.08 27.56
CA TYR A 221 5.34 -34.74 27.19
C TYR A 221 6.46 -34.55 28.20
N GLY A 222 6.39 -33.54 29.08
CA GLY A 222 7.39 -33.28 30.13
C GLY A 222 7.27 -34.19 31.36
N GLY A 223 6.12 -34.81 31.56
CA GLY A 223 5.82 -35.69 32.71
C GLY A 223 6.54 -37.02 32.70
N SER A 224 7.18 -37.44 31.61
CA SER A 224 7.75 -38.79 31.43
C SER A 224 9.09 -39.04 32.20
N ARG A 225 9.63 -38.07 32.95
CA ARG A 225 10.91 -38.17 33.65
C ARG A 225 10.88 -37.98 35.18
N ARG A 226 9.73 -37.82 35.79
CA ARG A 226 9.62 -37.69 37.26
C ARG A 226 8.97 -38.90 37.92
N ASN A 227 9.83 -39.74 38.44
CA ASN A 227 9.50 -40.80 39.39
C ASN A 227 9.24 -40.13 40.75
N SER A 228 8.00 -39.70 41.08
CA SER A 228 7.65 -39.20 42.39
C SER A 228 6.13 -39.16 42.62
N LYS A 229 5.68 -39.89 43.58
CA LYS A 229 4.41 -39.97 44.39
C LYS A 229 3.23 -39.09 43.99
N SER A 230 2.13 -39.76 43.82
CA SER A 230 0.67 -39.45 43.86
C SER A 230 0.15 -37.97 43.78
N GLU A 231 0.73 -37.00 44.43
CA GLU A 231 0.23 -35.61 44.41
C GLU A 231 0.58 -34.81 43.14
N SER A 232 1.62 -35.19 42.44
CA SER A 232 2.04 -34.50 41.20
C SER A 232 1.13 -34.81 40.01
N ASN A 233 0.40 -35.92 40.02
CA ASN A 233 -0.47 -36.33 38.92
C ASN A 233 -1.70 -35.42 38.76
N GLY A 234 -2.24 -34.92 39.88
CA GLY A 234 -3.38 -34.01 39.87
C GLY A 234 -3.06 -32.65 39.22
N ILE A 235 -1.89 -32.09 39.55
CA ILE A 235 -1.44 -30.79 38.97
C ILE A 235 -1.15 -30.92 37.48
N VAL A 236 -0.48 -32.00 37.06
CA VAL A 236 -0.20 -32.27 35.64
C VAL A 236 -1.51 -32.42 34.86
N PHE A 237 -2.47 -33.16 35.37
CA PHE A 237 -3.77 -33.31 34.75
C PHE A 237 -4.51 -31.97 34.64
N ALA A 238 -4.54 -31.18 35.71
CA ALA A 238 -5.14 -29.83 35.71
C ALA A 238 -4.47 -28.92 34.66
N CYS A 239 -3.13 -28.94 34.52
CA CYS A 239 -2.41 -28.18 33.50
C CYS A 239 -2.72 -28.67 32.08
N ILE A 240 -2.88 -29.96 31.85
CA ILE A 240 -3.30 -30.52 30.55
C ILE A 240 -4.69 -30.03 30.18
N VAL A 241 -5.64 -30.10 31.12
CA VAL A 241 -7.03 -29.62 30.91
C VAL A 241 -7.04 -28.11 30.65
N ALA A 242 -6.28 -27.32 31.41
CA ALA A 242 -6.17 -25.88 31.21
C ALA A 242 -5.54 -25.55 29.83
N GLY A 243 -4.48 -26.26 29.45
CA GLY A 243 -3.85 -26.11 28.13
C GLY A 243 -4.82 -26.42 27.00
N LEU A 244 -5.58 -27.51 27.11
CA LEU A 244 -6.59 -27.89 26.13
C LEU A 244 -7.72 -26.85 26.05
N ALA A 245 -8.18 -26.33 27.19
CA ALA A 245 -9.20 -25.27 27.24
C ALA A 245 -8.71 -23.99 26.52
N LEU A 246 -7.46 -23.57 26.76
CA LEU A 246 -6.87 -22.43 26.06
C LEU A 246 -6.71 -22.65 24.56
N ILE A 247 -6.40 -23.89 24.12
CA ILE A 247 -6.37 -24.23 22.69
C ILE A 247 -7.77 -24.07 22.08
N VAL A 248 -8.80 -24.59 22.74
CA VAL A 248 -10.20 -24.48 22.24
C VAL A 248 -10.65 -23.03 22.19
N ILE A 249 -10.36 -22.24 23.23
CA ILE A 249 -10.70 -20.80 23.28
C ILE A 249 -9.96 -20.03 22.18
N GLY A 250 -8.66 -20.29 22.01
CA GLY A 250 -7.85 -19.68 20.94
C GLY A 250 -8.38 -20.06 19.55
N PHE A 251 -8.82 -21.31 19.37
CA PHE A 251 -9.46 -21.76 18.12
C PHE A 251 -10.77 -21.03 17.85
N ILE A 252 -11.63 -20.86 18.85
CA ILE A 252 -12.87 -20.07 18.74
C ILE A 252 -12.52 -18.61 18.37
N GLY A 253 -11.52 -18.02 19.03
CA GLY A 253 -11.03 -16.68 18.68
C GLY A 253 -10.57 -16.58 17.23
N THR A 254 -9.88 -17.59 16.72
CA THR A 254 -9.44 -17.67 15.30
C THR A 254 -10.65 -17.76 14.36
N ILE A 255 -11.69 -18.50 14.74
CA ILE A 255 -12.96 -18.57 14.00
C ILE A 255 -13.58 -17.18 13.85
N PHE A 256 -13.76 -16.47 14.97
CA PHE A 256 -14.27 -15.10 14.93
C PHE A 256 -13.38 -14.17 14.11
N GLY A 257 -12.07 -14.29 14.21
CA GLY A 257 -11.13 -13.56 13.38
C GLY A 257 -11.35 -13.79 11.88
N ASN A 258 -11.57 -15.04 11.48
CA ASN A 258 -11.84 -15.40 10.10
C ASN A 258 -13.22 -14.91 9.62
N LEU A 259 -14.24 -14.95 10.47
CA LEU A 259 -15.56 -14.37 10.16
C LEU A 259 -15.47 -12.85 9.92
N ILE A 260 -14.70 -12.15 10.76
CA ILE A 260 -14.44 -10.72 10.62
C ILE A 260 -13.74 -10.44 9.29
N LYS A 261 -12.69 -11.21 8.98
CA LYS A 261 -11.97 -11.12 7.70
C LYS A 261 -12.92 -11.33 6.51
N ALA A 262 -13.73 -12.39 6.55
CA ALA A 262 -14.63 -12.75 5.46
C ALA A 262 -15.73 -11.70 5.22
N ALA A 263 -16.26 -11.09 6.29
CA ALA A 263 -17.31 -10.08 6.17
C ALA A 263 -16.84 -8.83 5.43
N ILE A 264 -15.54 -8.47 5.56
CA ILE A 264 -14.96 -7.27 4.94
C ILE A 264 -14.50 -7.55 3.52
N SER A 265 -13.93 -8.72 3.29
CA SER A 265 -13.19 -9.02 2.07
C SER A 265 -14.10 -9.19 0.84
N ARG A 266 -15.24 -9.88 0.96
CA ARG A 266 -16.02 -10.31 -0.22
C ARG A 266 -16.49 -9.20 -1.16
N GLN A 267 -17.00 -8.09 -0.64
CA GLN A 267 -17.42 -6.97 -1.49
C GLN A 267 -16.23 -6.28 -2.16
N ARG A 268 -15.09 -6.24 -1.46
CA ARG A 268 -13.87 -5.61 -1.95
C ARG A 268 -13.21 -6.41 -3.05
N GLU A 269 -13.28 -7.73 -2.99
CA GLU A 269 -12.77 -8.61 -4.04
C GLU A 269 -13.48 -8.36 -5.38
N PHE A 270 -14.82 -8.32 -5.37
CA PHE A 270 -15.58 -8.01 -6.60
C PHE A 270 -15.27 -6.61 -7.14
N LEU A 271 -15.02 -5.67 -6.23
CA LEU A 271 -14.64 -4.33 -6.61
C LEU A 271 -13.23 -4.31 -7.22
N ALA A 272 -12.28 -5.02 -6.61
CA ALA A 272 -10.92 -5.12 -7.12
C ALA A 272 -10.87 -5.84 -8.47
N ASP A 273 -11.68 -6.91 -8.66
CA ASP A 273 -11.83 -7.58 -9.94
C ASP A 273 -12.38 -6.63 -11.02
N ALA A 274 -13.44 -5.87 -10.71
CA ALA A 274 -14.01 -4.89 -11.60
C ALA A 274 -13.03 -3.76 -11.94
N SER A 275 -12.26 -3.30 -10.94
CA SER A 275 -11.20 -2.30 -11.15
C SER A 275 -10.07 -2.84 -12.01
N ALA A 276 -9.65 -4.10 -11.82
CA ALA A 276 -8.64 -4.73 -12.67
C ALA A 276 -9.08 -4.79 -14.14
N VAL A 277 -10.33 -5.14 -14.39
CA VAL A 277 -10.91 -5.08 -15.75
C VAL A 277 -10.92 -3.65 -16.29
N GLN A 278 -11.28 -2.66 -15.46
CA GLN A 278 -11.29 -1.26 -15.86
C GLN A 278 -9.89 -0.73 -16.19
N PHE A 279 -8.88 -1.08 -15.35
CA PHE A 279 -7.49 -0.65 -15.54
C PHE A 279 -6.88 -1.23 -16.81
N THR A 280 -7.13 -2.52 -17.08
CA THR A 280 -6.52 -3.23 -18.21
C THR A 280 -7.35 -3.24 -19.48
N ARG A 281 -8.65 -2.97 -19.39
CA ARG A 281 -9.67 -3.25 -20.44
C ARG A 281 -9.61 -4.68 -20.98
N ASN A 282 -8.98 -5.58 -20.23
CA ASN A 282 -8.83 -6.97 -20.60
C ASN A 282 -9.48 -7.88 -19.53
N PRO A 283 -10.79 -8.17 -19.66
CA PRO A 283 -11.45 -9.07 -18.71
C PRO A 283 -10.87 -10.49 -18.74
N GLN A 284 -10.28 -10.92 -19.87
CA GLN A 284 -9.68 -12.23 -19.99
C GLN A 284 -8.36 -12.35 -19.17
N GLY A 285 -7.65 -11.25 -18.96
CA GLY A 285 -6.45 -11.26 -18.11
C GLY A 285 -6.76 -11.74 -16.69
N ILE A 286 -7.63 -11.01 -15.98
CA ILE A 286 -7.99 -11.40 -14.59
C ILE A 286 -8.81 -12.70 -14.54
N ALA A 287 -9.74 -12.92 -15.49
CA ALA A 287 -10.50 -14.17 -15.57
C ALA A 287 -9.61 -15.37 -15.86
N GLY A 288 -8.62 -15.23 -16.75
CA GLY A 288 -7.61 -16.23 -17.07
C GLY A 288 -6.80 -16.60 -15.85
N ALA A 289 -6.27 -15.61 -15.12
CA ALA A 289 -5.54 -15.85 -13.87
C ALA A 289 -6.38 -16.64 -12.84
N LEU A 290 -7.65 -16.28 -12.66
CA LEU A 290 -8.57 -17.00 -11.76
C LEU A 290 -8.84 -18.43 -12.23
N LYS A 291 -8.96 -18.66 -13.56
CA LYS A 291 -9.12 -20.00 -14.16
C LYS A 291 -7.86 -20.84 -13.95
N GLN A 292 -6.66 -20.27 -14.14
CA GLN A 292 -5.39 -20.94 -13.88
C GLN A 292 -5.24 -21.35 -12.41
N ILE A 293 -5.65 -20.50 -11.47
CA ILE A 293 -5.68 -20.85 -10.04
C ILE A 293 -6.59 -22.06 -9.78
N GLY A 294 -7.74 -22.11 -10.44
CA GLY A 294 -8.67 -23.24 -10.31
C GLY A 294 -8.15 -24.55 -10.91
N ALA A 295 -7.37 -24.47 -12.00
CA ALA A 295 -6.81 -25.61 -12.70
C ALA A 295 -5.58 -26.22 -11.99
N VAL A 296 -4.77 -25.41 -11.30
CA VAL A 296 -3.54 -25.88 -10.65
C VAL A 296 -3.88 -26.72 -9.41
N VAL A 297 -3.34 -27.94 -9.31
CA VAL A 297 -3.57 -28.90 -8.20
C VAL A 297 -3.26 -28.30 -6.81
N ARG A 298 -2.27 -27.43 -6.71
CA ARG A 298 -1.91 -26.73 -5.46
C ARG A 298 -2.69 -25.43 -5.26
N GLY A 299 -3.39 -24.95 -6.30
CA GLY A 299 -4.15 -23.72 -6.26
C GLY A 299 -3.30 -22.52 -5.85
N SER A 300 -3.81 -21.74 -4.91
CA SER A 300 -3.17 -20.53 -4.38
C SER A 300 -2.61 -20.69 -2.96
N HIS A 301 -2.37 -21.91 -2.49
CA HIS A 301 -1.98 -22.16 -1.10
C HIS A 301 -0.51 -21.82 -0.83
N LEU A 302 -0.28 -20.99 0.17
CA LEU A 302 1.04 -20.59 0.66
C LEU A 302 1.51 -21.51 1.81
N GLN A 303 2.80 -21.81 1.85
CA GLN A 303 3.43 -22.67 2.86
C GLN A 303 4.17 -21.86 3.94
N ALA A 304 4.34 -20.55 3.74
CA ALA A 304 5.04 -19.68 4.67
C ALA A 304 4.42 -19.71 6.09
N PRO A 305 5.24 -19.69 7.16
CA PRO A 305 4.75 -19.73 8.55
C PRO A 305 3.77 -18.60 8.91
N GLY A 306 3.94 -17.40 8.32
CA GLY A 306 3.06 -16.24 8.50
C GLY A 306 1.80 -16.24 7.64
N ALA A 307 1.60 -17.23 6.75
CA ALA A 307 0.52 -17.26 5.78
C ALA A 307 -0.88 -17.20 6.41
N ALA A 308 -1.06 -17.81 7.58
CA ALA A 308 -2.35 -17.80 8.28
C ALA A 308 -2.76 -16.40 8.76
N GLU A 309 -1.81 -15.60 9.25
CA GLU A 309 -2.08 -14.23 9.72
C GLU A 309 -2.45 -13.30 8.56
N ALA A 310 -1.75 -13.45 7.43
CA ALA A 310 -1.90 -12.60 6.25
C ALA A 310 -2.90 -13.14 5.21
N SER A 311 -3.62 -14.23 5.51
CA SER A 311 -4.49 -14.97 4.56
C SER A 311 -5.56 -14.11 3.86
N HIS A 312 -5.93 -12.98 4.44
CA HIS A 312 -6.93 -12.05 3.91
C HIS A 312 -6.35 -10.99 2.95
N MET A 313 -5.04 -11.00 2.75
CA MET A 313 -4.33 -10.06 1.85
C MET A 313 -3.98 -10.71 0.52
N TYR A 314 -4.20 -12.00 0.36
CA TYR A 314 -3.82 -12.71 -0.86
C TYR A 314 -4.85 -12.53 -1.96
N PHE A 315 -4.41 -12.59 -3.20
CA PHE A 315 -5.27 -12.57 -4.39
C PHE A 315 -6.29 -13.72 -4.40
N SER A 316 -5.93 -14.86 -3.83
CA SER A 316 -6.78 -16.04 -3.72
C SER A 316 -6.50 -16.79 -2.42
N LYS A 317 -7.27 -17.87 -2.14
CA LYS A 317 -7.14 -18.67 -0.91
C LYS A 317 -5.71 -19.11 -0.65
N GLY A 318 -5.04 -18.50 0.33
CA GLY A 318 -3.67 -18.84 0.73
C GLY A 318 -3.53 -20.11 1.59
N LEU A 319 -4.63 -20.76 2.00
CA LEU A 319 -4.63 -21.91 2.91
C LEU A 319 -5.64 -22.98 2.48
N LYS A 320 -5.29 -24.27 2.65
CA LYS A 320 -6.21 -25.40 2.43
C LYS A 320 -7.41 -25.30 3.38
N GLY A 321 -8.60 -25.14 2.82
CA GLY A 321 -9.84 -25.15 3.58
C GLY A 321 -10.29 -26.58 3.86
N GLY A 322 -10.34 -26.97 5.15
CA GLY A 322 -11.12 -28.11 5.62
C GLY A 322 -12.61 -27.75 5.65
N LEU A 323 -13.41 -28.41 6.48
CA LEU A 323 -14.87 -28.30 6.68
C LEU A 323 -15.51 -26.87 6.74
N PHE A 324 -14.71 -25.80 6.60
CA PHE A 324 -15.09 -24.41 6.86
C PHE A 324 -15.09 -23.51 5.60
N ASN A 325 -15.56 -23.99 4.46
CA ASN A 325 -15.75 -23.16 3.25
C ASN A 325 -16.64 -21.93 3.48
N LEU A 326 -17.49 -21.94 4.49
CA LEU A 326 -18.35 -20.81 4.88
C LEU A 326 -17.55 -19.58 5.39
N TRP A 327 -16.29 -19.77 5.81
CA TRP A 327 -15.44 -18.74 6.41
C TRP A 327 -14.27 -18.33 5.52
N SER A 328 -14.39 -18.63 4.24
CA SER A 328 -13.42 -18.18 3.23
C SER A 328 -13.39 -16.65 3.15
N THR A 329 -12.20 -16.08 3.25
CA THR A 329 -11.96 -14.64 3.12
C THR A 329 -12.26 -14.13 1.71
N HIS A 330 -12.13 -14.98 0.69
CA HIS A 330 -12.42 -14.64 -0.70
C HIS A 330 -13.72 -15.31 -1.15
N PRO A 331 -14.47 -14.68 -2.07
CA PRO A 331 -15.58 -15.34 -2.75
C PRO A 331 -15.11 -16.59 -3.50
N PRO A 332 -15.99 -17.56 -3.76
CA PRO A 332 -15.65 -18.71 -4.61
C PRO A 332 -15.13 -18.25 -5.97
N LEU A 333 -14.08 -18.91 -6.48
CA LEU A 333 -13.48 -18.60 -7.79
C LEU A 333 -14.52 -18.57 -8.91
N GLU A 334 -15.42 -19.57 -8.92
CA GLU A 334 -16.50 -19.65 -9.91
C GLU A 334 -17.39 -18.39 -9.91
N THR A 335 -17.68 -17.85 -8.73
CA THR A 335 -18.50 -16.63 -8.60
C THR A 335 -17.75 -15.41 -9.11
N ARG A 336 -16.45 -15.30 -8.83
CA ARG A 336 -15.59 -14.21 -9.34
C ARG A 336 -15.47 -14.31 -10.87
N ILE A 337 -15.16 -15.50 -11.40
CA ILE A 337 -15.03 -15.73 -12.85
C ILE A 337 -16.32 -15.39 -13.57
N ARG A 338 -17.49 -15.88 -13.10
CA ARG A 338 -18.79 -15.60 -13.72
C ARG A 338 -19.19 -14.12 -13.66
N ALA A 339 -18.72 -13.38 -12.66
CA ALA A 339 -18.94 -11.94 -12.58
C ALA A 339 -18.16 -11.16 -13.65
N ILE A 340 -16.99 -11.69 -14.10
CA ILE A 340 -16.12 -11.08 -15.11
C ILE A 340 -16.46 -11.64 -16.50
N ASP A 341 -16.62 -12.96 -16.59
CA ASP A 341 -16.91 -13.74 -17.82
C ASP A 341 -18.20 -14.54 -17.63
N PRO A 342 -19.38 -13.95 -17.90
CA PRO A 342 -20.67 -14.62 -17.74
C PRO A 342 -20.87 -15.82 -18.66
N GLN A 343 -20.07 -15.94 -19.74
CA GLN A 343 -20.18 -17.03 -20.70
C GLN A 343 -19.31 -18.25 -20.35
N TRP A 344 -18.54 -18.18 -19.24
CA TRP A 344 -17.69 -19.29 -18.81
C TRP A 344 -18.50 -20.55 -18.48
N ASP A 345 -18.09 -21.67 -19.08
CA ASP A 345 -18.77 -22.97 -19.00
C ASP A 345 -18.67 -23.69 -17.62
N GLY A 346 -17.83 -23.17 -16.73
CA GLY A 346 -17.59 -23.76 -15.40
C GLY A 346 -16.46 -24.77 -15.37
N THR A 347 -15.75 -24.99 -16.48
CA THR A 347 -14.63 -25.93 -16.53
C THR A 347 -13.29 -25.22 -16.26
N PHE A 348 -12.44 -25.84 -15.43
CA PHE A 348 -11.05 -25.44 -15.25
C PHE A 348 -10.20 -26.34 -16.18
N SER A 349 -9.80 -25.82 -17.33
CA SER A 349 -8.91 -26.54 -18.25
C SER A 349 -7.48 -26.48 -17.70
N GLU A 350 -6.83 -27.63 -17.51
CA GLU A 350 -5.38 -27.68 -17.40
C GLU A 350 -4.81 -27.26 -18.77
N THR A 351 -4.48 -25.98 -18.90
CA THR A 351 -3.65 -25.55 -20.02
C THR A 351 -2.26 -26.09 -19.77
N ASP A 352 -1.79 -26.95 -20.65
CA ASP A 352 -0.39 -27.37 -20.72
C ASP A 352 0.50 -26.12 -20.53
N THR A 353 1.48 -26.23 -19.64
CA THR A 353 2.53 -25.23 -19.46
C THR A 353 3.08 -24.86 -20.83
N VAL A 354 2.61 -23.75 -21.37
CA VAL A 354 3.18 -23.16 -22.58
C VAL A 354 4.58 -22.74 -22.18
N ALA A 355 5.56 -23.55 -22.57
CA ALA A 355 6.95 -23.15 -22.56
C ALA A 355 7.01 -21.77 -23.20
N SER A 356 7.56 -20.81 -22.47
CA SER A 356 7.77 -19.43 -22.88
C SER A 356 8.61 -19.37 -24.15
N GLY A 357 7.94 -19.56 -25.29
CA GLY A 357 8.48 -19.18 -26.59
C GLY A 357 8.35 -17.69 -26.71
N PHE A 358 9.46 -16.98 -26.56
CA PHE A 358 9.57 -15.59 -26.96
C PHE A 358 9.27 -15.48 -28.45
N SER A 359 8.02 -15.19 -28.81
CA SER A 359 7.71 -14.63 -30.13
C SER A 359 7.82 -13.12 -30.03
N ALA A 360 8.89 -12.59 -30.65
CA ALA A 360 9.17 -11.17 -30.79
C ALA A 360 8.13 -10.44 -31.68
N ASP A 361 7.02 -11.08 -32.00
CA ASP A 361 6.00 -10.57 -32.94
C ASP A 361 4.79 -9.91 -32.29
N GLY A 362 4.79 -9.73 -30.96
CA GLY A 362 3.67 -9.07 -30.27
C GLY A 362 3.53 -7.56 -30.47
N ALA A 363 4.44 -6.91 -31.23
CA ALA A 363 4.41 -5.47 -31.43
C ALA A 363 3.56 -4.98 -32.65
N GLN A 364 2.91 -5.89 -33.38
CA GLN A 364 2.16 -5.55 -34.61
C GLN A 364 0.63 -5.50 -34.47
N GLY A 365 0.06 -5.61 -33.27
CA GLY A 365 -1.39 -5.75 -33.08
C GLY A 365 -2.19 -4.47 -32.84
N PHE A 366 -1.60 -3.28 -32.79
CA PHE A 366 -2.31 -2.03 -32.45
C PHE A 366 -2.28 -0.93 -33.54
N ALA A 367 -2.09 -1.31 -34.80
CA ALA A 367 -2.29 -0.41 -35.93
C ALA A 367 -3.54 -0.81 -36.69
N GLY A 368 -4.73 -0.48 -36.17
CA GLY A 368 -5.97 -0.75 -36.89
C GLY A 368 -7.20 -0.43 -36.05
N ASP A 369 -7.52 0.80 -35.84
CA ASP A 369 -8.77 1.46 -36.15
C ASP A 369 -8.73 2.90 -35.62
N THR A 370 -8.49 3.84 -36.52
CA THR A 370 -8.71 5.26 -36.24
C THR A 370 -10.21 5.54 -36.29
N SER A 371 -10.96 5.04 -35.33
CA SER A 371 -12.21 5.66 -34.97
C SER A 371 -11.89 6.83 -34.05
N THR A 372 -12.02 8.02 -34.58
CA THR A 372 -12.00 9.30 -33.88
C THR A 372 -13.16 9.31 -32.85
N THR A 373 -12.93 8.68 -31.70
CA THR A 373 -13.70 8.97 -30.49
C THR A 373 -13.07 10.21 -29.87
N SER A 374 -13.82 11.30 -29.82
CA SER A 374 -13.45 12.51 -29.08
C SER A 374 -12.98 12.14 -27.68
N PRO A 375 -11.87 12.74 -27.19
CA PRO A 375 -11.37 12.45 -25.85
C PRO A 375 -12.44 12.79 -24.80
N PRO A 376 -12.50 12.03 -23.69
CA PRO A 376 -13.45 12.31 -22.61
C PRO A 376 -13.21 13.70 -22.04
N ALA A 377 -14.28 14.38 -21.70
CA ALA A 377 -14.24 15.72 -21.18
C ALA A 377 -13.55 15.75 -19.79
N ALA A 378 -12.83 16.85 -19.42
CA ALA A 378 -11.96 16.95 -18.25
C ALA A 378 -12.70 16.88 -16.87
N ILE A 379 -14.06 17.14 -16.78
CA ILE A 379 -14.89 16.81 -15.59
C ILE A 379 -14.89 15.30 -15.29
N GLU A 380 -14.71 14.43 -16.32
CA GLU A 380 -14.52 13.01 -16.11
C GLU A 380 -13.15 12.66 -15.53
N VAL A 381 -12.12 13.53 -15.65
CA VAL A 381 -10.78 13.28 -15.11
C VAL A 381 -10.74 13.52 -13.59
N VAL A 382 -11.41 14.54 -13.08
CA VAL A 382 -11.45 14.81 -11.62
C VAL A 382 -12.41 13.84 -10.91
N ASP A 383 -13.52 13.46 -11.54
CA ASP A 383 -14.35 12.36 -11.05
C ASP A 383 -13.64 10.99 -11.15
N GLN A 384 -12.58 10.88 -11.97
CA GLN A 384 -11.71 9.71 -12.14
C GLN A 384 -10.40 9.78 -11.36
N VAL A 385 -10.19 10.79 -10.52
CA VAL A 385 -8.97 11.04 -9.72
C VAL A 385 -8.41 9.82 -8.95
N GLU A 386 -9.11 8.70 -8.98
CA GLU A 386 -8.76 7.53 -8.18
C GLU A 386 -8.80 6.21 -8.96
N VAL A 387 -9.11 6.24 -10.25
CA VAL A 387 -9.26 5.01 -11.04
C VAL A 387 -8.51 5.15 -12.36
N PRO A 388 -7.27 4.63 -12.46
CA PRO A 388 -6.56 4.57 -13.72
C PRO A 388 -7.37 3.76 -14.74
N THR A 389 -7.32 4.17 -16.01
CA THR A 389 -7.95 3.46 -17.13
C THR A 389 -6.88 2.81 -18.00
N ALA A 390 -7.28 1.92 -18.91
CA ALA A 390 -6.36 1.34 -19.88
C ALA A 390 -5.70 2.38 -20.80
N VAL A 391 -6.35 3.53 -21.01
CA VAL A 391 -5.73 4.64 -21.75
C VAL A 391 -4.56 5.21 -20.96
N HIS A 392 -4.72 5.39 -19.65
CA HIS A 392 -3.61 5.79 -18.75
C HIS A 392 -2.48 4.76 -18.74
N GLN A 393 -2.81 3.48 -18.79
CA GLN A 393 -1.80 2.42 -18.84
C GLN A 393 -1.05 2.41 -20.18
N ALA A 394 -1.78 2.52 -21.30
CA ALA A 394 -1.15 2.64 -22.62
C ALA A 394 -0.29 3.90 -22.71
N TYR A 395 -0.74 5.01 -22.13
CA TYR A 395 0.02 6.24 -22.06
C TYR A 395 1.27 6.11 -21.17
N ALA A 396 1.18 5.47 -20.01
CA ALA A 396 2.33 5.18 -19.17
C ALA A 396 3.37 4.32 -19.90
N ALA A 397 2.94 3.30 -20.63
CA ALA A 397 3.83 2.49 -21.48
C ALA A 397 4.48 3.33 -22.60
N SER A 398 3.72 4.25 -23.21
CA SER A 398 4.27 5.20 -24.21
C SER A 398 5.34 6.10 -23.57
N LEU A 399 5.06 6.75 -22.44
CA LEU A 399 6.03 7.59 -21.72
C LEU A 399 7.30 6.82 -21.38
N MET A 400 7.18 5.57 -20.92
CA MET A 400 8.33 4.71 -20.64
C MET A 400 9.14 4.39 -21.91
N SER A 401 8.49 4.23 -23.06
CA SER A 401 9.17 3.96 -24.34
C SER A 401 9.90 5.18 -24.89
N GLU A 402 9.47 6.40 -24.54
CA GLU A 402 10.13 7.66 -24.91
C GLU A 402 11.44 7.89 -24.16
N ILE A 403 11.63 7.26 -22.99
CA ILE A 403 12.86 7.37 -22.21
C ILE A 403 13.93 6.46 -22.85
N PRO A 404 15.13 7.01 -23.18
CA PRO A 404 16.22 6.21 -23.73
C PRO A 404 16.57 5.03 -22.82
N LYS A 405 16.72 3.83 -23.40
CA LYS A 405 16.93 2.57 -22.66
C LYS A 405 18.07 2.64 -21.65
N HIS A 406 19.16 3.33 -21.99
CA HIS A 406 20.32 3.46 -21.09
C HIS A 406 20.05 4.41 -19.91
N VAL A 407 19.19 5.43 -20.06
CA VAL A 407 18.72 6.30 -18.96
C VAL A 407 17.80 5.50 -18.04
N LEU A 408 16.87 4.76 -18.63
CA LEU A 408 15.95 3.90 -17.87
C LEU A 408 16.70 2.78 -17.12
N SER A 409 17.69 2.16 -17.75
CA SER A 409 18.56 1.17 -17.09
C SER A 409 19.34 1.80 -15.94
N ALA A 410 19.90 2.99 -16.13
CA ALA A 410 20.59 3.73 -15.07
C ALA A 410 19.63 4.05 -13.90
N ALA A 411 18.41 4.50 -14.16
CA ALA A 411 17.42 4.80 -13.13
C ALA A 411 17.07 3.57 -12.24
N ARG A 412 17.23 2.37 -12.77
CA ARG A 412 16.94 1.11 -12.07
C ARG A 412 18.08 0.58 -11.19
N GLU A 413 19.27 1.19 -11.27
CA GLU A 413 20.42 0.83 -10.45
C GLU A 413 20.65 1.90 -9.37
N PRO A 414 21.02 1.54 -8.12
CA PRO A 414 21.21 2.51 -7.03
C PRO A 414 22.23 3.60 -7.36
N TYR A 415 23.20 3.24 -8.16
CA TYR A 415 24.28 4.11 -8.60
C TYR A 415 23.81 5.07 -9.71
N GLY A 416 23.19 4.51 -10.74
CA GLY A 416 22.64 5.26 -11.86
C GLY A 416 21.43 6.11 -11.47
N ALA A 417 20.60 5.64 -10.56
CA ALA A 417 19.43 6.38 -10.04
C ALA A 417 19.85 7.72 -9.41
N ARG A 418 20.96 7.74 -8.65
CA ARG A 418 21.52 8.99 -8.09
C ARG A 418 21.97 9.94 -9.22
N ALA A 419 22.67 9.41 -10.21
CA ALA A 419 23.14 10.20 -11.34
C ALA A 419 22.00 10.78 -12.17
N VAL A 420 20.97 9.98 -12.47
CA VAL A 420 19.75 10.44 -13.17
C VAL A 420 19.05 11.53 -12.37
N THR A 421 18.90 11.34 -11.06
CA THR A 421 18.25 12.33 -10.18
C THR A 421 19.01 13.66 -10.16
N TYR A 422 20.33 13.62 -10.11
CA TYR A 422 21.15 14.84 -10.20
C TYR A 422 20.96 15.53 -11.56
N CYS A 423 20.92 14.79 -12.68
CA CYS A 423 20.64 15.37 -13.99
C CYS A 423 19.30 16.12 -14.06
N LEU A 424 18.27 15.61 -13.37
CA LEU A 424 16.95 16.24 -13.37
C LEU A 424 16.90 17.56 -12.60
N LEU A 425 17.87 17.83 -11.72
CA LEU A 425 17.99 19.07 -10.94
C LEU A 425 18.92 20.11 -11.57
N LEU A 426 19.65 19.76 -12.62
CA LEU A 426 20.56 20.72 -13.27
C LEU A 426 19.73 21.75 -14.00
N ASP A 427 20.09 23.03 -13.80
CA ASP A 427 19.51 24.13 -14.54
C ASP A 427 19.76 23.98 -16.03
N ARG A 428 18.75 24.22 -16.86
CA ARG A 428 18.80 24.06 -18.31
C ARG A 428 18.88 25.41 -19.04
N GLU A 429 18.49 26.48 -18.36
CA GLU A 429 18.33 27.80 -18.95
C GLU A 429 19.52 28.72 -18.59
N ASP A 430 20.01 28.64 -17.33
CA ASP A 430 21.14 29.45 -16.86
C ASP A 430 22.42 28.61 -16.80
N GLU A 431 23.33 28.89 -17.76
CA GLU A 431 24.61 28.20 -17.84
C GLU A 431 25.54 28.50 -16.65
N ILE A 432 25.43 29.68 -16.02
CA ILE A 432 26.24 30.04 -14.84
C ILE A 432 25.82 29.19 -13.63
N VAL A 433 24.52 29.08 -13.41
CA VAL A 433 23.96 28.23 -12.36
C VAL A 433 24.34 26.78 -12.62
N ARG A 434 24.18 26.30 -13.83
CA ARG A 434 24.54 24.95 -14.25
C ARG A 434 25.99 24.61 -13.99
N GLN A 435 26.93 25.50 -14.35
CA GLN A 435 28.35 25.30 -14.08
C GLN A 435 28.65 25.25 -12.58
N HIS A 436 27.99 26.07 -11.78
CA HIS A 436 28.09 26.02 -10.33
C HIS A 436 27.56 24.68 -9.77
N GLN A 437 26.43 24.21 -10.27
CA GLN A 437 25.88 22.91 -9.91
C GLN A 437 26.81 21.75 -10.28
N LEU A 438 27.42 21.78 -11.45
CA LEU A 438 28.40 20.78 -11.90
C LEU A 438 29.67 20.78 -11.02
N GLN A 439 30.09 21.95 -10.53
CA GLN A 439 31.16 22.05 -9.56
C GLN A 439 30.79 21.42 -8.22
N ILE A 440 29.57 21.69 -7.70
CA ILE A 440 29.04 21.05 -6.49
C ILE A 440 29.04 19.53 -6.63
N LEU A 441 28.60 18.99 -7.76
CA LEU A 441 28.61 17.55 -8.04
C LEU A 441 30.02 16.97 -7.98
N THR A 442 30.98 17.68 -8.58
CA THR A 442 32.39 17.25 -8.61
C THR A 442 33.00 17.21 -7.21
N ASP A 443 32.65 18.16 -6.35
CA ASP A 443 33.19 18.31 -5.00
C ASP A 443 32.49 17.44 -3.94
N GLN A 444 31.20 17.13 -4.12
CA GLN A 444 30.36 16.54 -3.07
C GLN A 444 29.86 15.12 -3.41
N ALA A 445 29.61 14.80 -4.67
CA ALA A 445 29.11 13.49 -5.06
C ALA A 445 30.27 12.46 -5.12
N GLU A 446 29.92 11.17 -5.00
CA GLU A 446 30.87 10.10 -5.28
C GLU A 446 31.42 10.25 -6.71
N ALA A 447 32.74 10.15 -6.87
CA ALA A 447 33.41 10.43 -8.14
C ALA A 447 32.84 9.67 -9.35
N ASP A 448 32.41 8.44 -9.12
CA ASP A 448 31.82 7.62 -10.18
C ASP A 448 30.40 8.07 -10.51
N VAL A 449 29.59 8.47 -9.52
CA VAL A 449 28.25 9.04 -9.74
C VAL A 449 28.36 10.35 -10.50
N ALA A 450 29.28 11.23 -10.12
CA ALA A 450 29.53 12.49 -10.83
C ALA A 450 29.89 12.26 -12.29
N ARG A 451 30.79 11.31 -12.57
CA ARG A 451 31.17 10.93 -13.96
C ARG A 451 29.98 10.38 -14.75
N LEU A 452 29.14 9.56 -14.13
CA LEU A 452 27.95 9.03 -14.78
C LEU A 452 26.92 10.13 -15.03
N THR A 453 26.75 11.06 -14.08
CA THR A 453 25.89 12.24 -14.26
C THR A 453 26.30 13.02 -15.51
N HIS A 454 27.59 13.36 -15.65
CA HIS A 454 28.09 14.05 -16.85
C HIS A 454 27.76 13.30 -18.15
N LYS A 455 27.82 11.96 -18.14
CA LYS A 455 27.49 11.16 -19.34
C LYS A 455 26.00 11.15 -19.66
N LEU A 456 25.14 11.24 -18.65
CA LEU A 456 23.69 11.17 -18.82
C LEU A 456 23.04 12.51 -19.15
N ILE A 457 23.69 13.64 -18.81
CA ILE A 457 23.20 15.01 -19.08
C ILE A 457 22.63 15.18 -20.49
N PRO A 458 23.34 14.87 -21.59
CA PRO A 458 22.84 15.15 -22.94
C PRO A 458 21.53 14.41 -23.27
N TYR A 459 21.30 13.28 -22.64
CA TYR A 459 20.11 12.46 -22.87
C TYR A 459 18.96 12.89 -21.96
N VAL A 460 19.24 13.22 -20.70
CA VAL A 460 18.22 13.68 -19.75
C VAL A 460 17.74 15.08 -20.10
N ASP A 461 18.60 15.95 -20.63
CA ASP A 461 18.21 17.29 -21.10
C ASP A 461 17.18 17.24 -22.24
N GLN A 462 17.25 16.22 -23.09
CA GLN A 462 16.37 16.06 -24.24
C GLN A 462 15.01 15.41 -23.85
N LEU A 463 14.86 14.96 -22.61
CA LEU A 463 13.63 14.33 -22.17
C LEU A 463 12.46 15.33 -22.13
N ASP A 464 11.31 14.87 -22.62
CA ASP A 464 10.06 15.59 -22.47
C ASP A 464 9.72 15.78 -20.97
N VAL A 465 9.14 16.91 -20.63
CA VAL A 465 8.76 17.25 -19.24
C VAL A 465 7.86 16.17 -18.63
N ARG A 466 6.96 15.59 -19.43
CA ARG A 466 6.02 14.54 -19.03
C ARG A 466 6.70 13.25 -18.57
N THR A 467 7.94 12.99 -18.98
CA THR A 467 8.70 11.79 -18.61
C THR A 467 9.52 11.95 -17.34
N ARG A 468 9.67 13.16 -16.80
CA ARG A 468 10.55 13.45 -15.66
C ARG A 468 10.03 12.88 -14.35
N LEU A 469 8.74 13.09 -14.03
CA LEU A 469 8.12 12.52 -12.83
C LEU A 469 8.08 10.97 -12.91
N PRO A 470 7.63 10.35 -14.02
CA PRO A 470 7.77 8.90 -14.22
C PRO A 470 9.19 8.36 -14.04
N LEU A 471 10.20 9.12 -14.50
CA LEU A 471 11.61 8.70 -14.32
C LEU A 471 12.04 8.71 -12.85
N ILE A 472 11.55 9.66 -12.05
CA ILE A 472 11.73 9.66 -10.58
C ILE A 472 11.06 8.45 -9.97
N ASP A 473 9.81 8.15 -10.36
CA ASP A 473 9.06 7.00 -9.85
C ASP A 473 9.81 5.69 -10.09
N VAL A 474 10.42 5.53 -11.27
CA VAL A 474 11.27 4.37 -11.60
C VAL A 474 12.58 4.35 -10.80
N ALA A 475 13.16 5.52 -10.50
CA ALA A 475 14.41 5.61 -9.74
C ALA A 475 14.21 5.36 -8.23
N LEU A 476 13.04 5.64 -7.68
CA LEU A 476 12.75 5.53 -6.25
C LEU A 476 13.07 4.16 -5.63
N PRO A 477 12.68 3.01 -6.20
CA PRO A 477 13.03 1.70 -5.65
C PRO A 477 14.54 1.48 -5.55
N ALA A 478 15.30 1.94 -6.55
CA ALA A 478 16.76 1.84 -6.55
C ALA A 478 17.39 2.78 -5.51
N LEU A 479 16.92 4.03 -5.40
CA LEU A 479 17.38 4.98 -4.38
C LEU A 479 17.07 4.50 -2.95
N ARG A 480 15.95 3.84 -2.73
CA ARG A 480 15.60 3.24 -1.43
C ARG A 480 16.52 2.08 -1.00
N SER A 481 17.36 1.56 -1.89
CA SER A 481 18.34 0.51 -1.59
C SER A 481 19.71 1.03 -1.18
N MET A 482 19.93 2.35 -1.15
CA MET A 482 21.17 2.96 -0.67
C MET A 482 21.46 2.57 0.78
N SER A 483 22.75 2.54 1.14
CA SER A 483 23.15 2.50 2.54
C SER A 483 22.89 3.85 3.23
N PRO A 484 22.78 3.89 4.58
CA PRO A 484 22.59 5.16 5.29
C PRO A 484 23.66 6.22 5.00
N SER A 485 24.92 5.80 4.79
CA SER A 485 26.01 6.71 4.43
C SER A 485 25.87 7.25 2.99
N GLN A 486 25.48 6.40 2.06
CA GLN A 486 25.19 6.82 0.68
C GLN A 486 24.01 7.80 0.61
N TYR A 487 22.97 7.54 1.39
CA TYR A 487 21.84 8.45 1.51
C TYR A 487 22.26 9.82 2.04
N GLN A 488 23.09 9.88 3.09
CA GLN A 488 23.58 11.16 3.63
C GLN A 488 24.36 11.95 2.55
N THR A 489 25.33 11.32 1.89
CA THR A 489 26.08 11.95 0.80
C THR A 489 25.16 12.42 -0.34
N PHE A 490 24.20 11.57 -0.71
CA PHE A 490 23.21 11.91 -1.73
C PHE A 490 22.35 13.10 -1.32
N ASN A 491 21.78 13.09 -0.11
CA ASN A 491 20.90 14.14 0.38
C ASN A 491 21.64 15.48 0.53
N ASP A 492 22.86 15.48 1.06
CA ASP A 492 23.68 16.69 1.23
C ASP A 492 24.04 17.33 -0.13
N CYS A 493 24.40 16.51 -1.12
CA CYS A 493 24.65 16.95 -2.47
C CYS A 493 23.37 17.47 -3.13
N PHE A 494 22.28 16.73 -3.01
CA PHE A 494 20.97 17.06 -3.55
C PHE A 494 20.43 18.40 -3.03
N GLU A 495 20.51 18.63 -1.71
CA GLU A 495 20.10 19.90 -1.09
C GLU A 495 20.95 21.09 -1.57
N LYS A 496 22.27 20.89 -1.76
CA LYS A 496 23.14 21.94 -2.29
C LYS A 496 22.86 22.26 -3.75
N LEU A 497 22.58 21.23 -4.57
CA LEU A 497 22.17 21.43 -5.97
C LEU A 497 20.87 22.23 -6.05
N ALA A 498 19.91 21.86 -5.23
CA ALA A 498 18.63 22.56 -5.16
C ALA A 498 18.75 24.01 -4.61
N GLN A 499 19.79 24.33 -3.85
CA GLN A 499 20.06 25.68 -3.32
C GLN A 499 21.02 26.50 -4.18
N ALA A 500 21.64 25.91 -5.19
CA ALA A 500 22.64 26.58 -6.03
C ALA A 500 22.04 27.71 -6.86
N ASP A 501 20.74 27.66 -7.11
CA ASP A 501 19.97 28.72 -7.71
C ASP A 501 19.11 29.43 -6.67
N ASN A 502 19.25 30.76 -6.57
CA ASN A 502 18.35 31.61 -5.76
C ASN A 502 16.95 31.74 -6.39
N GLN A 503 16.70 31.17 -7.57
CA GLN A 503 15.45 31.23 -8.32
C GLN A 503 14.97 29.83 -8.78
N LEU A 504 15.08 28.82 -7.92
CA LEU A 504 14.55 27.47 -8.20
C LEU A 504 13.21 27.56 -8.95
N ASN A 505 13.16 26.95 -10.13
CA ASN A 505 11.92 26.77 -10.87
C ASN A 505 10.96 25.93 -10.00
N LEU A 506 9.71 26.36 -9.87
CA LEU A 506 8.71 25.68 -9.03
C LEU A 506 8.57 24.20 -9.39
N PHE A 507 8.74 23.85 -10.67
CA PHE A 507 8.67 22.46 -11.13
C PHE A 507 9.85 21.62 -10.60
N GLU A 508 11.06 22.11 -10.66
CA GLU A 508 12.26 21.43 -10.12
C GLU A 508 12.18 21.29 -8.60
N TRP A 509 11.72 22.35 -7.93
CA TRP A 509 11.44 22.30 -6.51
C TRP A 509 10.39 21.22 -6.18
N MET A 510 9.30 21.14 -6.94
CA MET A 510 8.26 20.13 -6.76
C MET A 510 8.81 18.72 -6.94
N LEU A 511 9.60 18.47 -8.01
CA LEU A 511 10.25 17.17 -8.21
C LEU A 511 11.14 16.79 -7.02
N SER A 512 11.87 17.76 -6.47
CA SER A 512 12.73 17.54 -5.30
C SER A 512 11.93 17.23 -4.05
N GLU A 513 10.81 17.91 -3.80
CA GLU A 513 9.93 17.63 -2.65
C GLU A 513 9.25 16.25 -2.77
N VAL A 514 8.79 15.87 -3.96
CA VAL A 514 8.22 14.54 -4.24
C VAL A 514 9.25 13.46 -3.93
N LEU A 515 10.46 13.58 -4.51
CA LEU A 515 11.51 12.60 -4.27
C LEU A 515 11.84 12.46 -2.78
N LEU A 516 12.08 13.58 -2.08
CA LEU A 516 12.44 13.56 -0.67
C LEU A 516 11.29 13.05 0.21
N THR A 517 10.04 13.35 -0.13
CA THR A 517 8.86 12.84 0.60
C THR A 517 8.81 11.32 0.57
N HIS A 518 9.15 10.70 -0.56
CA HIS A 518 9.12 9.24 -0.71
C HIS A 518 10.42 8.53 -0.29
N LEU A 519 11.55 9.25 -0.23
CA LEU A 519 12.84 8.67 0.10
C LEU A 519 13.17 8.75 1.60
N ARG A 520 12.92 9.90 2.23
CA ARG A 520 13.24 10.14 3.65
C ARG A 520 12.70 9.08 4.61
N PRO A 521 11.45 8.58 4.50
CA PRO A 521 10.93 7.57 5.43
C PRO A 521 11.71 6.26 5.47
N GLN A 522 12.52 5.95 4.44
CA GLN A 522 13.37 4.77 4.40
C GLN A 522 14.60 4.91 5.32
N PHE A 523 15.12 6.12 5.48
CA PHE A 523 16.39 6.39 6.17
C PHE A 523 16.24 7.17 7.47
N GLU A 524 15.12 7.87 7.63
CA GLU A 524 14.83 8.74 8.75
C GLU A 524 13.57 8.29 9.49
N THR A 525 13.56 8.45 10.81
CA THR A 525 12.36 8.15 11.61
C THR A 525 11.35 9.28 11.48
N ILE A 526 10.57 9.27 10.40
CA ILE A 526 9.52 10.26 10.14
C ILE A 526 8.17 9.69 10.53
N ARG A 527 7.39 10.46 11.28
CA ARG A 527 6.01 10.08 11.58
C ARG A 527 5.11 10.53 10.44
N PRO A 528 4.33 9.63 9.83
CA PRO A 528 3.39 10.02 8.77
C PRO A 528 2.40 11.05 9.30
N PRO A 529 1.96 12.00 8.45
CA PRO A 529 1.00 13.01 8.84
C PRO A 529 -0.29 12.34 9.33
N ARG A 530 -0.80 12.80 10.48
CA ARG A 530 -2.08 12.31 11.02
C ARG A 530 -3.18 13.23 10.55
N ILE A 531 -4.29 12.68 10.08
CA ILE A 531 -5.49 13.46 9.77
C ILE A 531 -5.97 14.14 11.06
N ARG A 532 -5.95 15.47 11.06
CA ARG A 532 -6.38 16.33 12.17
C ARG A 532 -7.64 17.11 11.81
N TYR A 533 -7.82 17.42 10.53
CA TYR A 533 -8.88 18.31 10.06
C TYR A 533 -9.81 17.60 9.07
N TYR A 534 -11.09 17.63 9.35
CA TYR A 534 -12.14 17.03 8.51
C TYR A 534 -12.89 18.07 7.66
N LYS A 535 -12.49 19.33 7.74
CA LYS A 535 -13.05 20.46 6.98
C LYS A 535 -11.91 21.38 6.54
N LEU A 536 -12.05 22.04 5.38
CA LEU A 536 -11.07 23.01 4.88
C LEU A 536 -11.10 24.36 5.59
N LYS A 537 -12.18 24.72 6.27
CA LYS A 537 -12.34 26.04 6.90
C LYS A 537 -11.15 26.49 7.79
N PRO A 538 -10.50 25.62 8.60
CA PRO A 538 -9.31 26.00 9.35
C PRO A 538 -8.05 26.17 8.49
N MET A 539 -8.11 25.83 7.20
CA MET A 539 -6.98 25.79 6.24
C MET A 539 -7.04 26.95 5.24
N THR A 540 -7.76 28.04 5.55
CA THR A 540 -7.94 29.17 4.63
C THR A 540 -6.61 29.76 4.14
N ASP A 541 -5.64 30.00 5.05
CA ASP A 541 -4.34 30.56 4.67
C ASP A 541 -3.49 29.58 3.86
N PRO A 542 -3.32 28.28 4.26
CA PRO A 542 -2.65 27.30 3.41
C PRO A 542 -3.30 27.13 2.02
N CYS A 543 -4.62 27.14 1.92
CA CYS A 543 -5.33 27.11 0.64
C CYS A 543 -5.08 28.38 -0.19
N SER A 544 -5.05 29.55 0.44
CA SER A 544 -4.74 30.81 -0.23
C SER A 544 -3.34 30.80 -0.84
N ILE A 545 -2.33 30.31 -0.09
CA ILE A 545 -0.95 30.17 -0.57
C ILE A 545 -0.91 29.22 -1.78
N LEU A 546 -1.46 28.03 -1.66
CA LEU A 546 -1.42 27.02 -2.73
C LEU A 546 -2.11 27.53 -4.00
N LEU A 547 -3.34 28.03 -3.89
CA LEU A 547 -4.11 28.52 -5.05
C LEU A 547 -3.45 29.74 -5.69
N SER A 548 -2.85 30.65 -4.89
CA SER A 548 -2.09 31.80 -5.44
C SER A 548 -0.84 31.33 -6.21
N THR A 549 -0.10 30.35 -5.66
CA THR A 549 1.08 29.79 -6.33
C THR A 549 0.69 29.17 -7.67
N VAL A 550 -0.36 28.34 -7.67
CA VAL A 550 -0.85 27.67 -8.91
C VAL A 550 -1.31 28.72 -9.94
N ALA A 551 -2.06 29.73 -9.51
CA ALA A 551 -2.51 30.81 -10.38
C ALA A 551 -1.34 31.63 -10.97
N HIS A 552 -0.28 31.87 -10.20
CA HIS A 552 0.92 32.59 -10.69
C HIS A 552 1.74 31.80 -11.72
N VAL A 553 1.68 30.47 -11.67
CA VAL A 553 2.40 29.60 -12.63
C VAL A 553 1.61 29.40 -13.91
N GLY A 554 0.31 29.12 -13.79
CA GLY A 554 -0.55 28.83 -14.93
C GLY A 554 -0.88 30.08 -15.76
N GLN A 555 -0.77 31.28 -15.18
CA GLN A 555 -1.28 32.48 -15.82
C GLN A 555 -0.24 33.62 -15.86
N SER A 556 -0.41 34.52 -16.83
CA SER A 556 0.32 35.79 -16.82
C SER A 556 0.02 36.60 -15.56
N ALA A 557 0.97 37.44 -15.15
CA ALA A 557 0.81 38.28 -13.94
C ALA A 557 -0.48 39.12 -13.91
N ALA A 558 -0.99 39.51 -15.09
CA ALA A 558 -2.24 40.27 -15.22
C ALA A 558 -3.50 39.42 -15.01
N LYS A 559 -3.45 38.11 -15.24
CA LYS A 559 -4.61 37.20 -15.18
C LYS A 559 -4.60 36.30 -13.95
N ALA A 560 -3.49 36.25 -13.20
CA ALA A 560 -3.36 35.36 -12.05
C ALA A 560 -4.42 35.60 -10.96
N ALA A 561 -4.78 36.87 -10.71
CA ALA A 561 -5.82 37.22 -9.75
C ALA A 561 -7.22 36.72 -10.20
N ASP A 562 -7.51 36.76 -11.50
CA ASP A 562 -8.79 36.29 -12.06
C ASP A 562 -8.85 34.75 -12.00
N ALA A 563 -7.77 34.04 -12.32
CA ALA A 563 -7.67 32.60 -12.18
C ALA A 563 -7.86 32.15 -10.72
N PHE A 564 -7.22 32.84 -9.79
CA PHE A 564 -7.45 32.61 -8.36
C PHE A 564 -8.91 32.83 -7.96
N ALA A 565 -9.56 33.87 -8.49
CA ALA A 565 -10.97 34.15 -8.19
C ALA A 565 -11.91 33.05 -8.73
N VAL A 566 -11.59 32.44 -9.86
CA VAL A 566 -12.32 31.27 -10.39
C VAL A 566 -12.11 30.06 -9.49
N ALA A 567 -10.88 29.75 -9.14
CA ALA A 567 -10.54 28.67 -8.21
C ALA A 567 -11.23 28.85 -6.83
N ALA A 568 -11.27 30.07 -6.31
CA ALA A 568 -11.93 30.36 -5.03
C ALA A 568 -13.44 30.09 -5.05
N LYS A 569 -14.11 30.22 -6.20
CA LYS A 569 -15.56 29.93 -6.34
C LYS A 569 -15.87 28.45 -6.19
N THR A 570 -14.95 27.54 -6.47
CA THR A 570 -15.13 26.08 -6.28
C THR A 570 -15.14 25.68 -4.80
N LEU A 571 -14.65 26.57 -3.91
CA LEU A 571 -14.56 26.37 -2.46
C LEU A 571 -15.44 27.36 -1.68
N PRO A 572 -16.77 27.36 -1.84
CA PRO A 572 -17.68 28.37 -1.28
C PRO A 572 -17.68 28.43 0.26
N GLU A 573 -17.23 27.40 0.93
CA GLU A 573 -17.06 27.37 2.39
C GLU A 573 -15.87 28.19 2.91
N LEU A 574 -14.90 28.53 2.04
CA LEU A 574 -13.73 29.33 2.36
C LEU A 574 -13.95 30.82 1.97
N LYS A 575 -14.77 31.54 2.74
CA LYS A 575 -15.16 32.91 2.42
C LYS A 575 -14.04 33.97 2.54
N GLN A 576 -12.88 33.59 3.10
CA GLN A 576 -11.76 34.51 3.39
C GLN A 576 -10.48 34.16 2.61
N LEU A 577 -10.61 33.44 1.49
CA LEU A 577 -9.47 33.20 0.59
C LEU A 577 -8.93 34.54 0.08
N ARG A 578 -7.61 34.72 0.09
CA ARG A 578 -6.92 35.94 -0.33
C ARG A 578 -5.87 35.58 -1.39
N PHE A 579 -5.92 36.30 -2.51
CA PHE A 579 -4.85 36.24 -3.48
C PHE A 579 -3.59 36.87 -2.88
N GLN A 580 -2.48 36.15 -2.93
CA GLN A 580 -1.19 36.55 -2.35
C GLN A 580 -0.20 36.93 -3.47
N SER A 581 0.72 37.83 -3.16
CA SER A 581 1.81 38.17 -4.07
C SER A 581 2.77 36.96 -4.27
N ARG A 582 3.62 37.03 -5.29
CA ARG A 582 4.63 35.99 -5.53
C ARG A 582 5.58 35.82 -4.35
N ASP A 583 5.93 36.88 -3.65
CA ASP A 583 6.82 36.82 -2.48
C ASP A 583 6.14 36.14 -1.28
N GLU A 584 4.85 36.40 -1.08
CA GLU A 584 4.05 35.79 0.00
C GLU A 584 3.69 34.33 -0.28
N SER A 585 3.61 33.93 -1.55
CA SER A 585 3.32 32.57 -2.00
C SER A 585 4.55 31.83 -2.53
N GLY A 586 5.77 32.24 -2.14
CA GLY A 586 7.03 31.62 -2.55
C GLY A 586 7.22 30.18 -2.04
N LEU A 587 8.32 29.54 -2.42
CA LEU A 587 8.57 28.10 -2.17
C LEU A 587 8.53 27.69 -0.69
N THR A 588 9.02 28.57 0.22
CA THR A 588 9.02 28.26 1.67
C THR A 588 7.61 28.30 2.27
N PRO A 589 6.78 29.35 2.05
CA PRO A 589 5.37 29.34 2.42
C PRO A 589 4.60 28.16 1.81
N LEU A 590 4.84 27.84 0.53
CA LEU A 590 4.20 26.71 -0.16
C LEU A 590 4.52 25.37 0.51
N ARG A 591 5.79 25.12 0.83
CA ARG A 591 6.20 23.91 1.56
C ARG A 591 5.46 23.77 2.90
N GLN A 592 5.34 24.85 3.65
CA GLN A 592 4.63 24.84 4.94
C GLN A 592 3.13 24.64 4.75
N ALA A 593 2.53 25.24 3.73
CA ALA A 593 1.14 25.07 3.38
C ALA A 593 0.84 23.60 3.01
N LEU A 594 1.63 22.99 2.13
CA LEU A 594 1.46 21.58 1.73
C LEU A 594 1.61 20.64 2.93
N LYS A 595 2.61 20.83 3.81
CA LYS A 595 2.75 20.04 5.04
C LYS A 595 1.52 20.14 5.95
N THR A 596 0.92 21.31 6.02
CA THR A 596 -0.29 21.53 6.84
C THR A 596 -1.50 20.90 6.18
N LEU A 597 -1.68 21.06 4.87
CA LEU A 597 -2.75 20.49 4.07
C LEU A 597 -2.71 18.94 4.07
N ALA A 598 -1.54 18.32 4.08
CA ALA A 598 -1.41 16.87 4.19
C ALA A 598 -2.02 16.28 5.50
N THR A 599 -2.38 17.12 6.48
CA THR A 599 -3.10 16.70 7.70
C THR A 599 -4.62 16.78 7.56
N VAL A 600 -5.13 17.22 6.41
CA VAL A 600 -6.55 17.33 6.09
C VAL A 600 -7.07 15.99 5.56
N HIS A 601 -8.35 15.73 5.76
CA HIS A 601 -9.01 14.54 5.28
C HIS A 601 -9.01 14.48 3.74
N PRO A 602 -8.65 13.35 3.08
CA PRO A 602 -8.52 13.23 1.62
C PRO A 602 -9.71 13.79 0.84
N LYS A 603 -10.95 13.49 1.24
CA LYS A 603 -12.17 14.05 0.61
C LYS A 603 -12.19 15.56 0.46
N GLN A 604 -11.53 16.28 1.37
CA GLN A 604 -11.44 17.73 1.30
C GLN A 604 -10.28 18.15 0.39
N LEU A 605 -9.24 17.33 0.31
CA LEU A 605 -8.10 17.58 -0.57
C LEU A 605 -8.48 17.43 -2.03
N THR A 606 -9.35 16.47 -2.39
CA THR A 606 -9.86 16.37 -3.77
C THR A 606 -10.52 17.65 -4.22
N ARG A 607 -11.41 18.22 -3.39
CA ARG A 607 -12.04 19.50 -3.70
C ARG A 607 -11.05 20.66 -3.84
N LEU A 608 -9.94 20.61 -3.08
CA LEU A 608 -8.86 21.58 -3.23
C LEU A 608 -8.10 21.35 -4.54
N MET A 609 -7.94 20.09 -4.98
CA MET A 609 -7.35 19.78 -6.30
C MET A 609 -8.24 20.27 -7.44
N ASP A 610 -9.57 20.14 -7.34
CA ASP A 610 -10.53 20.72 -8.29
C ASP A 610 -10.33 22.23 -8.43
N ALA A 611 -10.09 22.90 -7.29
CA ALA A 611 -9.80 24.34 -7.28
C ALA A 611 -8.46 24.67 -7.95
N CYS A 612 -7.43 23.86 -7.73
CA CYS A 612 -6.12 24.02 -8.40
C CYS A 612 -6.26 23.83 -9.91
N GLU A 613 -7.01 22.84 -10.35
CA GLU A 613 -7.31 22.58 -11.75
C GLU A 613 -8.04 23.78 -12.38
N ALA A 614 -9.08 24.30 -11.72
CA ALA A 614 -9.81 25.47 -12.21
C ALA A 614 -8.91 26.71 -12.37
N ALA A 615 -7.85 26.85 -11.55
CA ALA A 615 -6.88 27.93 -11.70
C ALA A 615 -5.98 27.72 -12.92
N ILE A 616 -5.53 26.49 -13.16
CA ILE A 616 -4.66 26.12 -14.30
C ILE A 616 -5.42 26.28 -15.62
N CYS A 617 -6.65 25.78 -15.67
CA CYS A 617 -7.49 25.75 -16.87
C CYS A 617 -8.11 27.11 -17.22
N PHE A 618 -7.84 28.18 -16.48
CA PHE A 618 -8.51 29.46 -16.61
C PHE A 618 -8.36 30.10 -18.02
N ASP A 619 -7.23 29.94 -18.69
CA ASP A 619 -6.99 30.52 -20.02
C ASP A 619 -7.38 29.58 -21.18
N GLY A 620 -7.91 28.39 -20.88
CA GLY A 620 -8.31 27.38 -21.87
C GLY A 620 -7.12 26.62 -22.50
N HIS A 621 -5.90 26.87 -22.07
CA HIS A 621 -4.69 26.20 -22.55
C HIS A 621 -3.96 25.56 -21.37
N ILE A 622 -3.61 24.31 -21.49
CA ILE A 622 -2.82 23.58 -20.48
C ILE A 622 -1.45 23.24 -21.03
N LYS A 623 -0.42 23.66 -20.35
CA LYS A 623 0.96 23.29 -20.66
C LYS A 623 1.35 22.01 -19.93
N PRO A 624 2.19 21.16 -20.53
CA PRO A 624 2.65 19.93 -19.88
C PRO A 624 3.27 20.16 -18.49
N GLN A 625 3.96 21.27 -18.27
CA GLN A 625 4.57 21.64 -17.00
C GLN A 625 3.52 21.90 -15.90
N GLU A 626 2.38 22.50 -16.25
CA GLU A 626 1.28 22.77 -15.32
C GLU A 626 0.59 21.49 -14.85
N VAL A 627 0.45 20.54 -15.76
CA VAL A 627 -0.07 19.20 -15.49
C VAL A 627 0.84 18.45 -14.53
N GLU A 628 2.12 18.39 -14.83
CA GLU A 628 3.09 17.68 -14.00
C GLU A 628 3.25 18.35 -12.62
N LEU A 629 3.11 19.69 -12.55
CA LEU A 629 3.04 20.41 -11.28
C LEU A 629 1.83 19.98 -10.46
N LEU A 630 0.65 19.89 -11.07
CA LEU A 630 -0.57 19.44 -10.40
C LEU A 630 -0.43 18.01 -9.87
N ARG A 631 0.15 17.11 -10.67
CA ARG A 631 0.45 15.74 -10.25
C ARG A 631 1.41 15.71 -9.06
N GLY A 632 2.50 16.47 -9.10
CA GLY A 632 3.43 16.56 -7.98
C GLY A 632 2.81 17.13 -6.71
N ILE A 633 1.97 18.16 -6.81
CA ILE A 633 1.22 18.70 -5.68
C ILE A 633 0.26 17.64 -5.11
N SER A 634 -0.45 16.91 -5.96
CA SER A 634 -1.38 15.86 -5.54
C SER A 634 -0.66 14.73 -4.81
N ASP A 635 0.53 14.35 -5.28
CA ASP A 635 1.37 13.34 -4.65
C ASP A 635 1.84 13.78 -3.25
N LEU A 636 2.32 15.02 -3.13
CA LEU A 636 2.71 15.63 -1.84
C LEU A 636 1.54 15.73 -0.84
N LEU A 637 0.32 15.81 -1.34
CA LEU A 637 -0.91 15.80 -0.54
C LEU A 637 -1.45 14.38 -0.29
N HIS A 638 -0.77 13.35 -0.76
CA HIS A 638 -1.22 11.94 -0.69
C HIS A 638 -2.58 11.69 -1.36
N CYS A 639 -2.86 12.42 -2.44
CA CYS A 639 -4.04 12.30 -3.29
C CYS A 639 -3.58 12.03 -4.74
N PRO A 640 -3.04 10.82 -5.06
CA PRO A 640 -2.45 10.55 -6.36
C PRO A 640 -3.45 10.74 -7.50
N ILE A 641 -2.99 11.37 -8.59
CA ILE A 641 -3.75 11.60 -9.81
C ILE A 641 -3.06 10.85 -10.97
N PRO A 642 -3.82 10.12 -11.82
CA PRO A 642 -3.28 9.55 -13.05
C PRO A 642 -2.65 10.63 -13.95
N PRO A 643 -1.69 10.28 -14.83
CA PRO A 643 -1.14 11.22 -15.80
C PRO A 643 -2.25 11.69 -16.75
N LEU A 644 -2.32 13.00 -17.01
CA LEU A 644 -3.29 13.56 -17.96
C LEU A 644 -2.96 13.12 -19.40
N LEU A 645 -3.98 12.76 -20.13
CA LEU A 645 -3.83 12.21 -21.48
C LEU A 645 -3.63 13.33 -22.52
N PRO A 646 -2.79 13.14 -23.55
CA PRO A 646 -2.62 14.10 -24.62
C PRO A 646 -3.92 14.29 -25.40
N GLY A 647 -4.32 15.54 -25.67
CA GLY A 647 -5.51 15.88 -26.46
C GLY A 647 -6.81 15.98 -25.67
N GLU A 648 -6.77 15.92 -24.36
CA GLU A 648 -7.91 16.32 -23.51
C GLU A 648 -8.14 17.83 -23.67
N ASP A 649 -9.22 18.20 -24.35
CA ASP A 649 -9.62 19.59 -24.53
C ASP A 649 -10.52 20.02 -23.38
N ILE A 650 -10.01 20.93 -22.57
CA ILE A 650 -10.63 21.39 -21.32
C ILE A 650 -11.64 22.53 -21.60
N SER A 651 -11.64 23.06 -22.81
CA SER A 651 -12.52 24.18 -23.17
C SER A 651 -14.02 23.84 -23.21
N GLU A 652 -14.39 22.58 -23.22
CA GLU A 652 -15.80 22.13 -23.19
C GLU A 652 -16.39 22.02 -21.76
N ARG A 653 -15.63 22.39 -20.72
CA ARG A 653 -15.96 22.19 -19.29
C ARG A 653 -16.41 23.43 -18.52
N LEU A 654 -16.17 24.60 -19.06
CA LEU A 654 -16.67 25.87 -18.51
C LEU A 654 -17.94 26.32 -19.23
#